data_c1c164efe31bbca2f9a2a6208c974192
#
_entry.id   c1c164efe31bbca2f9a2a6208c974192
#
_cell.length_a   1.000
_cell.length_b   1.000
_cell.length_c   1.000
_cell.angle_alpha   90.00
_cell.angle_beta   90.00
_cell.angle_gamma   90.00
#
_symmetry.space_group_name_H-M   'P 1'
#
loop_
_entity.id
_entity.type
_entity.pdbx_description
1 polymer ?
#
loop_
_entity_poly.entity_id
_entity_poly.type
_entity_poly.pdbx_seq_one_letter_code
_entity_poly.pdbx_strand_id
1 'polypeptide(L)'
;LEFSLLGPIAVTTGSGELSLGPAKRRSVLALLLLQPNTTVPLEQLIDSLWEDEPPEHARTVVQGHVSRLRATLAAGGAETYGIELATHGSAYLLRLPEQLIDAHRFSELVALARPEAAPADAVSLLREALGLWRGPALTGTVTSPPFAAAAHALEERRLTAVETLARAHGALGEHEQAAAILYSAAVTHPLREGLIAALMRALFRTGRQSDALEWFHRTRRLLNEELGVDPGERLRHAYEEILRAEAADSGPKTEAPAGGSSFHVKQAQEEQPAGDAGAAAASADATTPGTGSGDGRAGAAPRLLPRPPARFLGREGQLAALTDALTDRTTGESPLAVVAGPAGVGKTACAVQWAHLHAGAFPDGQLFADLRGFGEGDEAAPAEVLRDFLLALGTPPERVPGSAQAASALFRSLVAHRRLLVVLDNARSSAQVRPLLPGGPHCATVVTSRSRLDGLVATDCARPVSLQVLGHEEGAALLGAMLGPERVAEDPAAAEELVALCDGLPLALRAAAAQLTARPRWKLARLAAALRDERRRLALLSAEDTGIAAALRMSVARLSADDARLLSALATSADGHLNASVAAALAGYDPERTQDGLERLAEMHLVDEEATDVYTISTLTQLFARDERGERGGGSGQDEGSGGDGG
;
A
#
# COMPACT_ATOMS: atom_id res chain seq x y z
N LEU A 1 -7.36 -24.44 24.70
CA LEU A 1 -7.28 -22.99 24.80
C LEU A 1 -5.90 -22.56 24.31
N GLU A 2 -5.84 -21.66 23.33
CA GLU A 2 -4.59 -21.08 22.81
C GLU A 2 -4.69 -19.56 22.85
N PHE A 3 -3.59 -18.91 23.20
CA PHE A 3 -3.47 -17.45 23.28
C PHE A 3 -2.59 -16.93 22.16
N SER A 4 -3.03 -15.86 21.53
CA SER A 4 -2.38 -15.28 20.38
C SER A 4 -1.88 -13.88 20.66
N LEU A 5 -0.56 -13.68 20.45
CA LEU A 5 0.17 -12.42 20.51
C LEU A 5 0.83 -12.10 19.16
N LEU A 6 1.09 -13.10 18.31
CA LEU A 6 1.75 -12.97 17.02
C LEU A 6 0.74 -12.60 15.92
N GLY A 7 0.02 -11.51 16.12
CA GLY A 7 -1.05 -11.00 15.28
C GLY A 7 -2.12 -10.30 16.12
N PRO A 8 -3.39 -10.32 15.67
CA PRO A 8 -4.51 -9.87 16.49
C PRO A 8 -4.60 -10.66 17.80
N ILE A 9 -4.77 -9.92 18.93
CA ILE A 9 -4.93 -10.56 20.25
C ILE A 9 -6.21 -11.36 20.27
N ALA A 10 -6.07 -12.67 20.43
CA ALA A 10 -7.16 -13.62 20.42
C ALA A 10 -6.98 -14.72 21.48
N VAL A 11 -8.08 -15.34 21.85
CA VAL A 11 -8.11 -16.59 22.63
C VAL A 11 -8.99 -17.57 21.87
N THR A 12 -8.41 -18.68 21.43
CA THR A 12 -9.12 -19.70 20.67
C THR A 12 -9.37 -20.94 21.52
N THR A 13 -10.53 -21.54 21.32
CA THR A 13 -10.96 -22.80 21.92
C THR A 13 -11.26 -23.81 20.83
N GLY A 14 -11.46 -25.07 21.16
CA GLY A 14 -11.93 -26.07 20.20
C GLY A 14 -13.29 -25.73 19.55
N SER A 15 -14.07 -24.81 20.13
CA SER A 15 -15.36 -24.35 19.61
C SER A 15 -15.31 -23.01 18.87
N GLY A 16 -14.16 -22.34 18.81
CA GLY A 16 -13.98 -21.05 18.15
C GLY A 16 -13.29 -19.99 19.00
N GLU A 17 -13.25 -18.75 18.48
CA GLU A 17 -12.61 -17.62 19.13
C GLU A 17 -13.52 -17.00 20.21
N LEU A 18 -12.94 -16.68 21.38
CA LEU A 18 -13.63 -16.02 22.48
C LEU A 18 -13.66 -14.50 22.26
N SER A 19 -14.81 -13.88 22.46
CA SER A 19 -14.94 -12.42 22.38
C SER A 19 -14.27 -11.71 23.56
N LEU A 20 -13.11 -11.14 23.34
CA LEU A 20 -12.35 -10.41 24.37
C LEU A 20 -12.87 -8.99 24.62
N GLY A 21 -13.64 -8.41 23.69
CA GLY A 21 -14.21 -7.07 23.83
C GLY A 21 -13.24 -5.93 23.43
N PRO A 22 -13.30 -4.75 24.09
CA PRO A 22 -12.60 -3.54 23.65
C PRO A 22 -11.07 -3.63 23.77
N ALA A 23 -10.35 -2.76 23.04
CA ALA A 23 -8.88 -2.72 22.97
C ALA A 23 -8.21 -2.71 24.36
N LYS A 24 -8.67 -1.87 25.29
CA LYS A 24 -8.11 -1.82 26.66
C LYS A 24 -8.19 -3.16 27.41
N ARG A 25 -9.25 -3.95 27.20
CA ARG A 25 -9.33 -5.28 27.81
C ARG A 25 -8.37 -6.27 27.15
N ARG A 26 -8.24 -6.22 25.82
CA ARG A 26 -7.22 -6.99 25.08
C ARG A 26 -5.82 -6.62 25.52
N SER A 27 -5.56 -5.34 25.76
CA SER A 27 -4.27 -4.85 26.27
C SER A 27 -3.94 -5.39 27.67
N VAL A 28 -4.92 -5.43 28.59
CA VAL A 28 -4.72 -6.07 29.90
C VAL A 28 -4.32 -7.53 29.75
N LEU A 29 -5.01 -8.27 28.89
CA LEU A 29 -4.67 -9.67 28.62
C LEU A 29 -3.28 -9.80 27.98
N ALA A 30 -2.99 -9.00 26.97
CA ALA A 30 -1.69 -9.01 26.29
C ALA A 30 -0.53 -8.75 27.24
N LEU A 31 -0.65 -7.77 28.16
CA LEU A 31 0.40 -7.48 29.14
C LEU A 31 0.63 -8.65 30.10
N LEU A 32 -0.43 -9.32 30.53
CA LEU A 32 -0.34 -10.51 31.38
C LEU A 32 0.27 -11.71 30.63
N LEU A 33 0.00 -11.85 29.31
CA LEU A 33 0.57 -12.90 28.46
C LEU A 33 2.02 -12.63 28.07
N LEU A 34 2.43 -11.36 28.01
CA LEU A 34 3.84 -10.98 27.82
C LEU A 34 4.71 -11.27 29.04
N GLN A 35 4.08 -11.37 30.23
CA GLN A 35 4.72 -11.70 31.50
C GLN A 35 3.99 -12.88 32.18
N PRO A 36 3.95 -14.06 31.54
CA PRO A 36 3.21 -15.20 32.04
C PRO A 36 3.81 -15.66 33.37
N ASN A 37 2.96 -16.18 34.22
CA ASN A 37 3.36 -16.72 35.53
C ASN A 37 4.08 -15.72 36.45
N THR A 38 3.98 -14.41 36.13
CA THR A 38 4.60 -13.31 36.89
C THR A 38 3.53 -12.35 37.39
N THR A 39 3.72 -11.75 38.55
CA THR A 39 2.79 -10.77 39.10
C THR A 39 2.97 -9.41 38.43
N VAL A 40 1.91 -8.89 37.84
CA VAL A 40 1.88 -7.56 37.19
C VAL A 40 1.14 -6.60 38.11
N PRO A 41 1.82 -5.53 38.62
CA PRO A 41 1.20 -4.50 39.45
C PRO A 41 0.05 -3.78 38.73
N LEU A 42 -1.00 -3.42 39.48
CA LEU A 42 -2.13 -2.65 38.94
C LEU A 42 -1.65 -1.28 38.35
N GLU A 43 -0.67 -0.67 38.95
CA GLU A 43 -0.09 0.60 38.50
C GLU A 43 0.56 0.43 37.13
N GLN A 44 1.34 -0.63 36.91
CA GLN A 44 1.92 -0.95 35.61
C GLN A 44 0.85 -1.17 34.53
N LEU A 45 -0.29 -1.79 34.87
CA LEU A 45 -1.42 -1.92 33.95
C LEU A 45 -2.06 -0.58 33.61
N ILE A 46 -2.19 0.31 34.60
CA ILE A 46 -2.74 1.66 34.40
C ILE A 46 -1.81 2.46 33.48
N ASP A 47 -0.52 2.54 33.82
CA ASP A 47 0.48 3.29 33.03
C ASP A 47 0.56 2.79 31.58
N SER A 48 0.47 1.47 31.38
CA SER A 48 0.49 0.89 30.04
C SER A 48 -0.78 1.15 29.22
N LEU A 49 -1.92 1.46 29.87
CA LEU A 49 -3.21 1.68 29.20
C LEU A 49 -3.55 3.15 28.94
N TRP A 50 -2.96 4.10 29.70
CA TRP A 50 -3.30 5.53 29.62
C TRP A 50 -2.09 6.46 29.64
N GLU A 51 -0.87 5.95 29.74
CA GLU A 51 0.34 6.76 29.82
C GLU A 51 0.24 7.80 30.96
N ASP A 52 0.42 9.08 30.65
CA ASP A 52 0.43 10.17 31.62
C ASP A 52 -0.97 10.69 32.01
N GLU A 53 -2.05 10.24 31.35
CA GLU A 53 -3.41 10.73 31.57
C GLU A 53 -4.42 9.65 32.00
N PRO A 54 -4.23 8.96 33.13
CA PRO A 54 -5.20 8.00 33.63
C PRO A 54 -6.47 8.71 34.14
N PRO A 55 -7.67 8.17 33.84
CA PRO A 55 -8.90 8.73 34.38
C PRO A 55 -8.98 8.54 35.90
N GLU A 56 -9.74 9.40 36.62
CA GLU A 56 -9.90 9.33 38.08
C GLU A 56 -10.27 7.93 38.59
N HIS A 57 -10.99 7.14 37.79
CA HIS A 57 -11.43 5.79 38.12
C HIS A 57 -10.65 4.68 37.40
N ALA A 58 -9.39 4.93 36.96
CA ALA A 58 -8.58 3.96 36.23
C ALA A 58 -8.49 2.60 36.94
N ARG A 59 -8.29 2.59 38.25
CA ARG A 59 -8.28 1.35 39.08
C ARG A 59 -9.55 0.52 38.92
N THR A 60 -10.71 1.14 39.04
CA THR A 60 -12.01 0.48 38.88
C THR A 60 -12.22 -0.06 37.48
N VAL A 61 -11.75 0.67 36.47
CA VAL A 61 -11.83 0.25 35.07
C VAL A 61 -10.98 -1.00 34.81
N VAL A 62 -9.72 -1.03 35.28
CA VAL A 62 -8.85 -2.22 35.17
C VAL A 62 -9.44 -3.40 35.92
N GLN A 63 -9.93 -3.21 37.14
CA GLN A 63 -10.61 -4.26 37.91
C GLN A 63 -11.81 -4.82 37.15
N GLY A 64 -12.60 -3.95 36.50
CA GLY A 64 -13.72 -4.35 35.65
C GLY A 64 -13.27 -5.14 34.41
N HIS A 65 -12.14 -4.80 33.81
CA HIS A 65 -11.55 -5.56 32.69
C HIS A 65 -11.09 -6.94 33.16
N VAL A 66 -10.38 -7.03 34.27
CA VAL A 66 -9.93 -8.30 34.88
C VAL A 66 -11.11 -9.22 35.24
N SER A 67 -12.15 -8.68 35.87
CA SER A 67 -13.35 -9.44 36.19
C SER A 67 -14.02 -10.05 34.95
N ARG A 68 -14.13 -9.26 33.87
CA ARG A 68 -14.71 -9.74 32.61
C ARG A 68 -13.80 -10.73 31.88
N LEU A 69 -12.47 -10.57 31.94
CA LEU A 69 -11.52 -11.55 31.43
C LEU A 69 -11.65 -12.88 32.15
N ARG A 70 -11.78 -12.88 33.51
CA ARG A 70 -12.03 -14.09 34.28
C ARG A 70 -13.30 -14.81 33.82
N ALA A 71 -14.39 -14.07 33.67
CA ALA A 71 -15.65 -14.64 33.21
C ALA A 71 -15.53 -15.22 31.78
N THR A 72 -14.84 -14.52 30.88
CA THR A 72 -14.61 -14.98 29.49
C THR A 72 -13.75 -16.24 29.47
N LEU A 73 -12.65 -16.26 30.22
CA LEU A 73 -11.74 -17.41 30.30
C LEU A 73 -12.42 -18.63 30.94
N ALA A 74 -13.19 -18.42 32.02
CA ALA A 74 -13.98 -19.49 32.69
C ALA A 74 -15.02 -20.09 31.73
N ALA A 75 -15.73 -19.25 30.96
CA ALA A 75 -16.67 -19.70 29.93
C ALA A 75 -15.98 -20.51 28.82
N GLY A 76 -14.72 -20.23 28.54
CA GLY A 76 -13.86 -20.97 27.61
C GLY A 76 -13.26 -22.25 28.19
N GLY A 77 -13.55 -22.61 29.44
CA GLY A 77 -13.03 -23.81 30.08
C GLY A 77 -11.59 -23.69 30.60
N ALA A 78 -11.12 -22.49 30.93
CA ALA A 78 -9.74 -22.20 31.35
C ALA A 78 -9.23 -23.10 32.47
N GLU A 79 -10.09 -23.44 33.44
CA GLU A 79 -9.73 -24.31 34.57
C GLU A 79 -9.26 -25.70 34.13
N THR A 80 -9.84 -26.25 33.07
CA THR A 80 -9.47 -27.56 32.53
C THR A 80 -8.03 -27.58 31.98
N TYR A 81 -7.52 -26.42 31.57
CA TYR A 81 -6.17 -26.24 31.06
C TYR A 81 -5.18 -25.72 32.11
N GLY A 82 -5.60 -25.62 33.38
CA GLY A 82 -4.76 -25.11 34.46
C GLY A 82 -4.53 -23.60 34.40
N ILE A 83 -5.43 -22.85 33.72
CA ILE A 83 -5.32 -21.40 33.52
C ILE A 83 -6.09 -20.69 34.63
N GLU A 84 -5.41 -19.81 35.38
CA GLU A 84 -5.97 -19.03 36.48
C GLU A 84 -5.54 -17.56 36.40
N LEU A 85 -6.46 -16.62 36.39
CA LEU A 85 -6.21 -15.20 36.56
C LEU A 85 -6.41 -14.80 38.03
N ALA A 86 -5.37 -14.89 38.84
CA ALA A 86 -5.39 -14.63 40.28
C ALA A 86 -5.18 -13.14 40.61
N THR A 87 -5.59 -12.74 41.80
CA THR A 87 -5.28 -11.42 42.39
C THR A 87 -4.37 -11.60 43.60
N HIS A 88 -3.25 -10.88 43.59
CA HIS A 88 -2.28 -10.87 44.69
C HIS A 88 -2.12 -9.44 45.20
N GLY A 89 -2.88 -9.07 46.22
CA GLY A 89 -2.89 -7.70 46.77
C GLY A 89 -3.31 -6.69 45.71
N SER A 90 -2.43 -5.79 45.33
CA SER A 90 -2.62 -4.80 44.27
C SER A 90 -2.02 -5.24 42.90
N ALA A 91 -1.80 -6.53 42.70
CA ALA A 91 -1.23 -7.06 41.46
C ALA A 91 -2.10 -8.20 40.92
N TYR A 92 -1.93 -8.53 39.65
CA TYR A 92 -2.58 -9.64 38.96
C TYR A 92 -1.56 -10.64 38.45
N LEU A 93 -1.93 -11.90 38.45
CA LEU A 93 -1.10 -13.01 37.98
C LEU A 93 -1.94 -13.89 37.06
N LEU A 94 -1.50 -14.07 35.82
CA LEU A 94 -2.07 -15.04 34.91
C LEU A 94 -1.18 -16.29 34.92
N ARG A 95 -1.66 -17.35 35.61
CA ARG A 95 -1.04 -18.67 35.59
C ARG A 95 -1.51 -19.43 34.39
N LEU A 96 -0.60 -19.96 33.59
CA LEU A 96 -0.91 -20.85 32.48
C LEU A 96 0.35 -21.60 32.00
N PRO A 97 0.17 -22.76 31.35
CA PRO A 97 1.27 -23.40 30.60
C PRO A 97 1.73 -22.49 29.47
N GLU A 98 3.01 -22.16 29.42
CA GLU A 98 3.56 -21.19 28.45
C GLU A 98 3.42 -21.66 26.99
N GLN A 99 3.36 -22.98 26.77
CA GLN A 99 3.14 -23.58 25.44
C GLN A 99 1.78 -23.20 24.82
N LEU A 100 0.84 -22.72 25.62
CA LEU A 100 -0.45 -22.23 25.14
C LEU A 100 -0.37 -20.81 24.53
N ILE A 101 0.78 -20.14 24.65
CA ILE A 101 1.04 -18.81 24.10
C ILE A 101 1.83 -18.98 22.79
N ASP A 102 1.30 -18.51 21.67
CA ASP A 102 1.95 -18.61 20.36
C ASP A 102 3.35 -17.99 20.33
N ALA A 103 3.59 -16.87 21.03
CA ALA A 103 4.90 -16.25 21.14
C ALA A 103 5.95 -17.10 21.88
N HIS A 104 5.53 -17.87 22.88
CA HIS A 104 6.39 -18.83 23.57
C HIS A 104 6.68 -20.04 22.68
N ARG A 105 5.67 -20.63 22.06
CA ARG A 105 5.81 -21.73 21.11
C ARG A 105 6.72 -21.34 19.95
N PHE A 106 6.58 -20.13 19.41
CA PHE A 106 7.48 -19.57 18.42
C PHE A 106 8.94 -19.58 18.90
N SER A 107 9.16 -19.06 20.12
CA SER A 107 10.51 -18.99 20.70
C SER A 107 11.13 -20.37 20.95
N GLU A 108 10.36 -21.35 21.39
CA GLU A 108 10.79 -22.74 21.58
C GLU A 108 11.19 -23.39 20.23
N LEU A 109 10.35 -23.26 19.20
CA LEU A 109 10.64 -23.80 17.86
C LEU A 109 11.90 -23.18 17.26
N VAL A 110 12.06 -21.87 17.39
CA VAL A 110 13.28 -21.17 16.93
C VAL A 110 14.52 -21.64 17.72
N ALA A 111 14.40 -21.82 19.03
CA ALA A 111 15.50 -22.30 19.86
C ALA A 111 15.94 -23.75 19.55
N LEU A 112 15.01 -24.59 19.12
CA LEU A 112 15.29 -25.97 18.73
C LEU A 112 15.94 -26.08 17.34
N ALA A 113 15.74 -25.09 16.47
CA ALA A 113 16.31 -25.11 15.12
C ALA A 113 17.85 -25.06 15.15
N ARG A 114 18.47 -25.97 14.42
CA ARG A 114 19.94 -26.10 14.30
C ARG A 114 20.35 -26.11 12.81
N PRO A 115 20.40 -24.94 12.16
CA PRO A 115 20.60 -24.83 10.71
C PRO A 115 21.92 -25.45 10.22
N GLU A 116 22.93 -25.49 11.06
CA GLU A 116 24.26 -26.02 10.70
C GLU A 116 24.37 -27.54 10.93
N ALA A 117 23.71 -28.05 11.96
CA ALA A 117 23.80 -29.47 12.34
C ALA A 117 22.69 -30.33 11.71
N ALA A 118 21.49 -29.81 11.56
CA ALA A 118 20.30 -30.45 11.02
C ALA A 118 19.45 -29.46 10.19
N PRO A 119 19.94 -29.07 8.99
CA PRO A 119 19.30 -28.00 8.23
C PRO A 119 17.88 -28.35 7.76
N ALA A 120 17.59 -29.60 7.42
CA ALA A 120 16.24 -30.01 7.01
C ALA A 120 15.24 -29.93 8.16
N ASP A 121 15.62 -30.36 9.36
CA ASP A 121 14.78 -30.24 10.56
C ASP A 121 14.59 -28.75 10.95
N ALA A 122 15.67 -27.97 10.83
CA ALA A 122 15.60 -26.52 11.07
C ALA A 122 14.63 -25.81 10.13
N VAL A 123 14.61 -26.16 8.84
CA VAL A 123 13.62 -25.63 7.87
C VAL A 123 12.20 -25.95 8.30
N SER A 124 11.93 -27.19 8.74
CA SER A 124 10.61 -27.60 9.20
C SER A 124 10.17 -26.84 10.44
N LEU A 125 11.02 -26.78 11.47
CA LEU A 125 10.75 -26.08 12.73
C LEU A 125 10.55 -24.57 12.53
N LEU A 126 11.39 -23.92 11.71
CA LEU A 126 11.30 -22.49 11.45
C LEU A 126 10.09 -22.13 10.58
N ARG A 127 9.67 -22.99 9.66
CA ARG A 127 8.42 -22.80 8.90
C ARG A 127 7.20 -22.92 9.82
N GLU A 128 7.20 -23.90 10.73
CA GLU A 128 6.16 -24.03 11.74
C GLU A 128 6.13 -22.78 12.64
N ALA A 129 7.28 -22.32 13.13
CA ALA A 129 7.40 -21.12 13.95
C ALA A 129 6.85 -19.87 13.23
N LEU A 130 7.29 -19.62 12.00
CA LEU A 130 6.83 -18.47 11.22
C LEU A 130 5.37 -18.58 10.81
N GLY A 131 4.81 -19.79 10.70
CA GLY A 131 3.40 -20.06 10.46
C GLY A 131 2.48 -19.66 11.63
N LEU A 132 3.01 -19.44 12.82
CA LEU A 132 2.25 -18.92 13.96
C LEU A 132 1.88 -17.44 13.83
N TRP A 133 2.57 -16.72 12.95
CA TRP A 133 2.32 -15.29 12.72
C TRP A 133 1.10 -15.07 11.82
N ARG A 134 0.13 -14.29 12.32
CA ARG A 134 -1.15 -13.98 11.65
C ARG A 134 -1.26 -12.50 11.26
N GLY A 135 -0.19 -11.75 11.42
CA GLY A 135 -0.11 -10.31 11.13
C GLY A 135 0.87 -9.60 12.05
N PRO A 136 0.85 -8.27 12.11
CA PRO A 136 1.66 -7.49 13.05
C PRO A 136 1.37 -7.89 14.49
N ALA A 137 2.42 -8.10 15.30
CA ALA A 137 2.27 -8.52 16.68
C ALA A 137 1.42 -7.54 17.51
N LEU A 138 0.68 -8.04 18.47
CA LEU A 138 -0.14 -7.28 19.40
C LEU A 138 -1.23 -6.41 18.75
N THR A 139 -1.66 -6.73 17.54
CA THR A 139 -2.73 -5.99 16.85
C THR A 139 -4.01 -6.00 17.67
N GLY A 140 -4.61 -4.81 17.84
CA GLY A 140 -5.85 -4.62 18.60
C GLY A 140 -5.63 -4.29 20.08
N THR A 141 -4.40 -4.06 20.52
CA THR A 141 -4.09 -3.40 21.80
C THR A 141 -4.23 -1.88 21.69
N VAL A 142 -4.10 -1.16 22.80
CA VAL A 142 -3.93 0.30 22.78
C VAL A 142 -2.56 0.66 22.22
N THR A 143 -2.47 1.83 21.60
CA THR A 143 -1.19 2.37 21.12
C THR A 143 -0.52 3.07 22.31
N SER A 144 0.46 2.42 22.92
CA SER A 144 1.30 3.01 23.96
C SER A 144 2.74 2.49 23.88
N PRO A 145 3.73 3.22 24.42
CA PRO A 145 5.14 2.84 24.33
C PRO A 145 5.46 1.42 24.78
N PRO A 146 4.89 0.87 25.88
CA PRO A 146 5.13 -0.51 26.30
C PRO A 146 4.70 -1.56 25.27
N PHE A 147 3.53 -1.37 24.62
CA PHE A 147 3.06 -2.29 23.58
C PHE A 147 3.83 -2.14 22.29
N ALA A 148 4.19 -0.91 21.91
CA ALA A 148 5.04 -0.66 20.74
C ALA A 148 6.42 -1.31 20.91
N ALA A 149 7.04 -1.18 22.07
CA ALA A 149 8.33 -1.82 22.39
C ALA A 149 8.22 -3.36 22.38
N ALA A 150 7.15 -3.92 22.95
CA ALA A 150 6.93 -5.37 22.94
C ALA A 150 6.68 -5.90 21.52
N ALA A 151 5.87 -5.21 20.72
CA ALA A 151 5.62 -5.56 19.32
C ALA A 151 6.92 -5.52 18.49
N HIS A 152 7.72 -4.46 18.67
CA HIS A 152 9.03 -4.35 18.03
C HIS A 152 9.99 -5.50 18.42
N ALA A 153 10.04 -5.85 19.71
CA ALA A 153 10.87 -6.96 20.18
C ALA A 153 10.42 -8.33 19.60
N LEU A 154 9.12 -8.54 19.42
CA LEU A 154 8.60 -9.74 18.76
C LEU A 154 8.96 -9.76 17.27
N GLU A 155 8.81 -8.63 16.56
CA GLU A 155 9.16 -8.53 15.14
C GLU A 155 10.67 -8.74 14.92
N GLU A 156 11.54 -8.22 15.78
CA GLU A 156 12.97 -8.50 15.75
C GLU A 156 13.29 -10.00 15.84
N ARG A 157 12.57 -10.74 16.69
CA ARG A 157 12.69 -12.20 16.77
C ARG A 157 12.20 -12.89 15.51
N ARG A 158 11.10 -12.40 14.91
CA ARG A 158 10.58 -12.89 13.63
C ARG A 158 11.62 -12.76 12.52
N LEU A 159 12.21 -11.57 12.38
CA LEU A 159 13.24 -11.32 11.36
C LEU A 159 14.48 -12.18 11.57
N THR A 160 14.90 -12.40 12.82
CA THR A 160 15.98 -13.33 13.16
C THR A 160 15.66 -14.77 12.75
N ALA A 161 14.41 -15.21 12.93
CA ALA A 161 13.96 -16.52 12.48
C ALA A 161 13.96 -16.65 10.95
N VAL A 162 13.57 -15.58 10.22
CA VAL A 162 13.64 -15.50 8.75
C VAL A 162 15.09 -15.62 8.26
N GLU A 163 16.03 -14.90 8.86
CA GLU A 163 17.46 -15.00 8.55
C GLU A 163 18.00 -16.42 8.82
N THR A 164 17.53 -17.06 9.90
CA THR A 164 17.94 -18.42 10.26
C THR A 164 17.36 -19.46 9.31
N LEU A 165 16.11 -19.28 8.87
CA LEU A 165 15.47 -20.13 7.85
C LEU A 165 16.20 -20.05 6.51
N ALA A 166 16.55 -18.84 6.08
CA ALA A 166 17.33 -18.65 4.86
C ALA A 166 18.71 -19.30 4.94
N ARG A 167 19.36 -19.25 6.12
CA ARG A 167 20.64 -19.95 6.36
C ARG A 167 20.49 -21.47 6.28
N ALA A 168 19.40 -22.02 6.83
CA ALA A 168 19.10 -23.45 6.75
C ALA A 168 18.87 -23.89 5.29
N HIS A 169 18.11 -23.13 4.50
CA HIS A 169 17.98 -23.36 3.05
C HIS A 169 19.32 -23.28 2.32
N GLY A 170 20.14 -22.27 2.66
CA GLY A 170 21.49 -22.15 2.12
C GLY A 170 22.38 -23.35 2.39
N ALA A 171 22.30 -23.96 3.61
CA ALA A 171 23.01 -25.16 3.97
C ALA A 171 22.54 -26.41 3.20
N LEU A 172 21.30 -26.43 2.71
CA LEU A 172 20.76 -27.47 1.81
C LEU A 172 21.10 -27.23 0.33
N GLY A 173 21.74 -26.09 0.00
CA GLY A 173 21.98 -25.68 -1.39
C GLY A 173 20.77 -25.02 -2.07
N GLU A 174 19.68 -24.78 -1.36
CA GLU A 174 18.43 -24.21 -1.84
C GLU A 174 18.49 -22.67 -1.82
N HIS A 175 19.47 -22.11 -2.54
CA HIS A 175 19.78 -20.66 -2.51
C HIS A 175 18.67 -19.79 -3.11
N GLU A 176 17.88 -20.30 -4.06
CA GLU A 176 16.73 -19.59 -4.62
C GLU A 176 15.62 -19.39 -3.59
N GLN A 177 15.32 -20.42 -2.79
CA GLN A 177 14.34 -20.35 -1.70
C GLN A 177 14.82 -19.39 -0.60
N ALA A 178 16.12 -19.45 -0.26
CA ALA A 178 16.72 -18.51 0.68
C ALA A 178 16.60 -17.07 0.18
N ALA A 179 16.90 -16.81 -1.10
CA ALA A 179 16.80 -15.48 -1.70
C ALA A 179 15.34 -14.97 -1.71
N ALA A 180 14.37 -15.83 -2.06
CA ALA A 180 12.95 -15.45 -2.10
C ALA A 180 12.41 -15.06 -0.72
N ILE A 181 12.75 -15.79 0.33
CA ILE A 181 12.34 -15.53 1.71
C ILE A 181 12.96 -14.21 2.21
N LEU A 182 14.26 -14.02 1.97
CA LEU A 182 14.98 -12.81 2.39
C LEU A 182 14.54 -11.57 1.61
N TYR A 183 14.22 -11.71 0.33
CA TYR A 183 13.75 -10.60 -0.50
C TYR A 183 12.47 -9.96 0.05
N SER A 184 11.48 -10.78 0.40
CA SER A 184 10.23 -10.30 0.99
C SER A 184 10.46 -9.50 2.28
N ALA A 185 11.34 -9.98 3.15
CA ALA A 185 11.67 -9.30 4.41
C ALA A 185 12.54 -8.03 4.18
N ALA A 186 13.46 -8.06 3.21
CA ALA A 186 14.33 -6.93 2.88
C ALA A 186 13.57 -5.73 2.31
N VAL A 187 12.51 -5.96 1.56
CA VAL A 187 11.62 -4.90 1.05
C VAL A 187 10.94 -4.15 2.20
N THR A 188 10.52 -4.88 3.23
CA THR A 188 9.82 -4.30 4.39
C THR A 188 10.80 -3.67 5.41
N HIS A 189 12.03 -4.19 5.49
CA HIS A 189 13.05 -3.75 6.46
C HIS A 189 14.39 -3.42 5.78
N PRO A 190 14.43 -2.39 4.90
CA PRO A 190 15.58 -2.09 4.04
C PRO A 190 16.82 -1.60 4.81
N LEU A 191 16.66 -1.11 6.05
CA LEU A 191 17.76 -0.66 6.90
C LEU A 191 18.37 -1.77 7.77
N ARG A 192 17.81 -3.00 7.74
CA ARG A 192 18.34 -4.11 8.50
C ARG A 192 19.52 -4.77 7.78
N GLU A 193 20.72 -4.27 8.03
CA GLU A 193 21.94 -4.65 7.33
C GLU A 193 22.24 -6.16 7.36
N GLY A 194 21.92 -6.85 8.46
CA GLY A 194 22.10 -8.30 8.58
C GLY A 194 21.26 -9.09 7.57
N LEU A 195 20.00 -8.68 7.40
CA LEU A 195 19.06 -9.26 6.45
C LEU A 195 19.52 -9.01 5.00
N ILE A 196 19.93 -7.78 4.70
CA ILE A 196 20.41 -7.40 3.36
C ILE A 196 21.71 -8.15 3.03
N ALA A 197 22.64 -8.27 3.96
CA ALA A 197 23.88 -9.03 3.76
C ALA A 197 23.60 -10.53 3.49
N ALA A 198 22.60 -11.11 4.17
CA ALA A 198 22.17 -12.49 3.91
C ALA A 198 21.53 -12.62 2.52
N LEU A 199 20.68 -11.67 2.11
CA LEU A 199 20.09 -11.63 0.77
C LEU A 199 21.15 -11.50 -0.32
N MET A 200 22.12 -10.61 -0.15
CA MET A 200 23.22 -10.44 -1.10
C MET A 200 23.99 -11.73 -1.32
N ARG A 201 24.31 -12.47 -0.24
CA ARG A 201 24.98 -13.78 -0.36
C ARG A 201 24.12 -14.82 -1.06
N ALA A 202 22.82 -14.88 -0.74
CA ALA A 202 21.89 -15.81 -1.39
C ALA A 202 21.76 -15.50 -2.89
N LEU A 203 21.60 -14.23 -3.28
CA LEU A 203 21.57 -13.80 -4.68
C LEU A 203 22.88 -14.12 -5.41
N PHE A 204 24.03 -13.88 -4.79
CA PHE A 204 25.33 -14.20 -5.36
C PHE A 204 25.47 -15.71 -5.64
N ARG A 205 25.03 -16.57 -4.70
CA ARG A 205 25.06 -18.04 -4.87
C ARG A 205 24.14 -18.55 -5.98
N THR A 206 23.11 -17.78 -6.37
CA THR A 206 22.24 -18.07 -7.52
C THR A 206 22.74 -17.47 -8.84
N GLY A 207 23.95 -16.87 -8.87
CA GLY A 207 24.51 -16.20 -10.04
C GLY A 207 23.93 -14.79 -10.30
N ARG A 208 23.12 -14.25 -9.39
CA ARG A 208 22.49 -12.93 -9.49
C ARG A 208 23.33 -11.85 -8.82
N GLN A 209 24.58 -11.75 -9.26
CA GLN A 209 25.57 -10.86 -8.65
C GLN A 209 25.20 -9.39 -8.77
N SER A 210 24.71 -8.95 -9.95
CA SER A 210 24.29 -7.58 -10.15
C SER A 210 23.19 -7.15 -9.17
N ASP A 211 22.22 -8.03 -8.92
CA ASP A 211 21.13 -7.77 -7.98
C ASP A 211 21.66 -7.67 -6.54
N ALA A 212 22.63 -8.51 -6.19
CA ALA A 212 23.27 -8.46 -4.87
C ALA A 212 23.98 -7.11 -4.64
N LEU A 213 24.73 -6.61 -5.65
CA LEU A 213 25.42 -5.33 -5.58
C LEU A 213 24.44 -4.15 -5.56
N GLU A 214 23.31 -4.25 -6.27
CA GLU A 214 22.26 -3.23 -6.27
C GLU A 214 21.65 -3.07 -4.87
N TRP A 215 21.38 -4.17 -4.15
CA TRP A 215 20.93 -4.14 -2.77
C TRP A 215 21.90 -3.42 -1.83
N PHE A 216 23.21 -3.65 -2.00
CA PHE A 216 24.22 -2.91 -1.24
C PHE A 216 24.14 -1.40 -1.48
N HIS A 217 24.10 -0.99 -2.77
CA HIS A 217 24.07 0.43 -3.12
C HIS A 217 22.77 1.12 -2.69
N ARG A 218 21.65 0.42 -2.76
CA ARG A 218 20.35 0.91 -2.27
C ARG A 218 20.40 1.10 -0.76
N THR A 219 20.80 0.09 -0.01
CA THR A 219 20.85 0.16 1.46
C THR A 219 21.86 1.22 1.93
N ARG A 220 23.01 1.35 1.26
CA ARG A 220 24.00 2.40 1.59
C ARG A 220 23.41 3.80 1.41
N ARG A 221 22.64 4.03 0.36
CA ARG A 221 21.97 5.33 0.18
C ARG A 221 20.96 5.59 1.28
N LEU A 222 20.09 4.62 1.59
CA LEU A 222 19.10 4.76 2.66
C LEU A 222 19.74 5.02 4.03
N LEU A 223 20.82 4.30 4.38
CA LEU A 223 21.55 4.52 5.63
C LEU A 223 22.15 5.94 5.71
N ASN A 224 22.66 6.45 4.59
CA ASN A 224 23.20 7.81 4.55
C ASN A 224 22.10 8.88 4.59
N GLU A 225 20.98 8.69 3.86
CA GLU A 225 19.88 9.65 3.76
C GLU A 225 19.06 9.71 5.06
N GLU A 226 18.73 8.55 5.66
CA GLU A 226 17.86 8.51 6.84
C GLU A 226 18.61 8.61 8.18
N LEU A 227 19.82 8.03 8.27
CA LEU A 227 20.57 7.93 9.53
C LEU A 227 21.91 8.71 9.50
N GLY A 228 22.37 9.17 8.34
CA GLY A 228 23.66 9.86 8.20
C GLY A 228 24.87 8.96 8.47
N VAL A 229 24.73 7.63 8.34
CA VAL A 229 25.78 6.66 8.63
C VAL A 229 26.19 5.84 7.39
N ASP A 230 27.44 5.40 7.38
CA ASP A 230 27.92 4.44 6.36
C ASP A 230 27.52 2.99 6.75
N PRO A 231 27.45 2.06 5.75
CA PRO A 231 27.16 0.66 6.01
C PRO A 231 28.06 0.04 7.06
N GLY A 232 27.47 -0.75 7.94
CA GLY A 232 28.18 -1.48 8.98
C GLY A 232 29.06 -2.61 8.43
N GLU A 233 29.86 -3.19 9.32
CA GLU A 233 30.88 -4.18 8.96
C GLU A 233 30.30 -5.43 8.24
N ARG A 234 29.13 -5.91 8.67
CA ARG A 234 28.49 -7.11 8.09
C ARG A 234 28.11 -6.91 6.64
N LEU A 235 27.55 -5.74 6.31
CA LEU A 235 27.11 -5.43 4.93
C LEU A 235 28.32 -5.14 4.04
N ARG A 236 29.32 -4.43 4.53
CA ARG A 236 30.59 -4.21 3.82
C ARG A 236 31.33 -5.51 3.52
N HIS A 237 31.39 -6.42 4.49
CA HIS A 237 32.04 -7.72 4.32
C HIS A 237 31.35 -8.57 3.23
N ALA A 238 30.01 -8.60 3.20
CA ALA A 238 29.27 -9.29 2.15
C ALA A 238 29.55 -8.68 0.76
N TYR A 239 29.63 -7.36 0.65
CA TYR A 239 29.99 -6.66 -0.58
C TYR A 239 31.41 -7.02 -1.05
N GLU A 240 32.40 -6.97 -0.16
CA GLU A 240 33.78 -7.33 -0.46
C GLU A 240 33.95 -8.82 -0.83
N GLU A 241 33.20 -9.72 -0.18
CA GLU A 241 33.18 -11.14 -0.49
C GLU A 241 32.75 -11.40 -1.93
N ILE A 242 31.68 -10.70 -2.37
CA ILE A 242 31.14 -10.81 -3.74
C ILE A 242 32.14 -10.26 -4.76
N LEU A 243 32.77 -9.11 -4.49
CA LEU A 243 33.76 -8.52 -5.40
C LEU A 243 35.06 -9.35 -5.51
N ARG A 244 35.53 -9.97 -4.40
CA ARG A 244 36.71 -10.82 -4.43
C ARG A 244 36.47 -12.12 -5.21
N ALA A 245 35.28 -12.68 -5.13
CA ALA A 245 34.90 -13.84 -5.91
C ALA A 245 34.90 -13.56 -7.42
N GLU A 246 34.47 -12.35 -7.83
CA GLU A 246 34.55 -11.86 -9.23
C GLU A 246 36.00 -11.76 -9.73
N ALA A 247 36.90 -11.23 -8.89
CA ALA A 247 38.30 -11.11 -9.23
C ALA A 247 39.01 -12.49 -9.38
N ALA A 248 38.54 -13.49 -8.62
CA ALA A 248 39.09 -14.87 -8.70
C ALA A 248 38.60 -15.61 -9.95
N ASP A 249 37.37 -15.37 -10.41
CA ASP A 249 36.81 -15.98 -11.63
C ASP A 249 37.29 -15.28 -12.93
N SER A 250 37.86 -14.09 -12.78
CA SER A 250 38.48 -13.30 -13.86
C SER A 250 39.99 -13.54 -14.00
N GLY A 251 40.53 -14.60 -13.44
CA GLY A 251 41.92 -15.00 -13.54
C GLY A 251 42.38 -15.21 -15.00
N PRO A 252 43.67 -15.00 -15.35
CA PRO A 252 44.13 -14.82 -16.71
C PRO A 252 43.85 -16.07 -17.55
N LYS A 253 42.99 -15.96 -18.55
CA LYS A 253 42.88 -16.94 -19.63
C LYS A 253 44.24 -16.96 -20.34
N THR A 254 44.99 -18.04 -20.18
CA THR A 254 46.21 -18.37 -20.86
C THR A 254 46.03 -18.15 -22.36
N GLU A 255 46.76 -17.20 -22.92
CA GLU A 255 46.93 -17.04 -24.35
C GLU A 255 47.57 -18.32 -24.94
N ALA A 256 46.92 -18.91 -25.91
CA ALA A 256 47.53 -19.83 -26.85
C ALA A 256 47.82 -19.12 -28.15
N PRO A 257 48.91 -19.45 -28.86
CA PRO A 257 49.64 -18.50 -29.73
C PRO A 257 49.00 -18.25 -31.09
N ALA A 258 49.36 -17.10 -31.61
CA ALA A 258 49.02 -16.52 -32.88
C ALA A 258 49.20 -17.44 -34.10
N GLY A 259 48.19 -17.45 -34.97
CA GLY A 259 48.26 -17.84 -36.35
C GLY A 259 47.52 -16.82 -37.19
N GLY A 260 48.28 -15.96 -37.87
CA GLY A 260 47.71 -14.89 -38.65
C GLY A 260 47.08 -15.35 -39.97
N SER A 261 46.06 -14.67 -40.37
CA SER A 261 45.77 -14.41 -41.79
C SER A 261 44.79 -13.26 -41.91
N SER A 262 45.28 -12.16 -42.47
CA SER A 262 44.54 -11.02 -42.99
C SER A 262 43.74 -11.41 -44.23
N PHE A 263 42.48 -10.99 -44.36
CA PHE A 263 41.85 -10.75 -45.65
C PHE A 263 40.77 -9.67 -45.58
N HIS A 264 41.10 -8.59 -46.24
CA HIS A 264 40.37 -7.61 -47.05
C HIS A 264 38.84 -7.52 -47.00
N VAL A 265 38.44 -6.27 -46.80
CA VAL A 265 37.19 -5.60 -47.22
C VAL A 265 36.96 -5.78 -48.73
N LYS A 266 35.73 -6.09 -49.12
CA LYS A 266 35.16 -5.70 -50.42
C LYS A 266 33.66 -5.43 -50.29
N GLN A 267 33.29 -4.16 -50.59
CA GLN A 267 31.99 -3.69 -51.05
C GLN A 267 31.68 -4.18 -52.46
N ALA A 268 30.42 -4.48 -52.75
CA ALA A 268 29.71 -4.33 -54.03
C ALA A 268 28.22 -4.58 -53.75
N GLN A 269 27.41 -3.69 -53.91
CA GLN A 269 26.51 -3.05 -54.85
C GLN A 269 25.70 -4.01 -55.75
N GLU A 270 24.33 -3.81 -55.61
CA GLU A 270 23.27 -3.82 -56.62
C GLU A 270 23.11 -5.01 -57.57
N GLU A 271 21.86 -5.55 -57.55
CA GLU A 271 20.95 -5.53 -58.74
C GLU A 271 19.65 -6.31 -58.43
N GLN A 272 18.51 -5.63 -58.64
CA GLN A 272 17.22 -6.24 -58.95
C GLN A 272 17.16 -6.55 -60.45
N PRO A 273 16.32 -7.50 -60.94
CA PRO A 273 15.01 -7.09 -61.41
C PRO A 273 13.86 -8.12 -61.31
N ALA A 274 12.71 -7.55 -61.28
CA ALA A 274 11.33 -7.81 -61.63
C ALA A 274 10.89 -9.02 -62.47
N GLY A 275 9.61 -9.36 -62.21
CA GLY A 275 8.63 -9.96 -63.14
C GLY A 275 8.16 -11.36 -62.69
N ASP A 276 6.97 -11.80 -62.79
CA ASP A 276 5.65 -11.31 -63.17
C ASP A 276 4.63 -12.44 -62.80
N ALA A 277 3.42 -12.04 -62.42
CA ALA A 277 2.11 -12.62 -62.63
C ALA A 277 1.80 -14.12 -62.53
N GLY A 278 0.68 -14.39 -61.82
CA GLY A 278 -0.18 -15.53 -62.16
C GLY A 278 -1.14 -16.02 -61.07
N ALA A 279 -2.39 -15.64 -61.22
CA ALA A 279 -3.56 -16.02 -60.44
C ALA A 279 -3.89 -17.52 -60.42
N ALA A 280 -4.55 -18.02 -59.40
CA ALA A 280 -5.87 -18.62 -59.42
C ALA A 280 -6.15 -19.55 -58.22
N ALA A 281 -7.18 -19.21 -57.55
CA ALA A 281 -8.31 -19.94 -56.90
C ALA A 281 -8.26 -21.47 -56.69
N ALA A 282 -8.77 -21.82 -55.53
CA ALA A 282 -9.88 -22.73 -55.20
C ALA A 282 -9.59 -23.88 -54.22
N SER A 283 -10.36 -23.83 -53.16
CA SER A 283 -11.19 -24.89 -52.52
C SER A 283 -10.57 -26.08 -51.75
N ALA A 284 -10.91 -26.04 -50.46
CA ALA A 284 -11.49 -27.15 -49.65
C ALA A 284 -10.73 -28.49 -49.51
N ASP A 285 -10.44 -28.98 -48.38
CA ASP A 285 -11.18 -29.86 -47.51
C ASP A 285 -10.29 -30.49 -46.41
N ALA A 286 -10.96 -30.87 -45.33
CA ALA A 286 -10.53 -31.46 -44.10
C ALA A 286 -9.43 -32.57 -44.14
N THR A 287 -8.58 -32.65 -43.13
CA THR A 287 -8.41 -33.82 -42.22
C THR A 287 -7.24 -33.60 -41.24
N THR A 288 -7.47 -33.73 -39.95
CA THR A 288 -6.53 -33.94 -38.85
C THR A 288 -6.06 -35.43 -38.84
N PRO A 289 -5.02 -35.88 -38.09
CA PRO A 289 -4.09 -35.24 -37.14
C PRO A 289 -2.59 -35.59 -37.36
N GLY A 290 -1.72 -34.83 -36.78
CA GLY A 290 -0.28 -35.16 -36.71
C GLY A 290 0.38 -34.47 -35.54
N THR A 291 0.66 -35.23 -34.50
CA THR A 291 1.49 -34.93 -33.35
C THR A 291 2.86 -34.42 -33.71
N GLY A 292 3.21 -33.25 -33.18
CA GLY A 292 4.57 -32.68 -33.21
C GLY A 292 4.81 -31.88 -31.94
N SER A 293 5.48 -32.50 -30.95
CA SER A 293 5.94 -31.88 -29.72
C SER A 293 6.87 -30.69 -30.00
N GLY A 294 6.43 -29.51 -29.61
CA GLY A 294 7.25 -28.32 -29.48
C GLY A 294 6.87 -27.69 -28.13
N ASP A 295 7.68 -27.98 -27.11
CA ASP A 295 7.54 -27.52 -25.74
C ASP A 295 7.86 -26.02 -25.68
N GLY A 296 6.86 -25.20 -25.91
CA GLY A 296 6.84 -23.78 -25.63
C GLY A 296 5.73 -23.53 -24.62
N ARG A 297 6.07 -23.52 -23.33
CA ARG A 297 5.17 -23.05 -22.28
C ARG A 297 4.71 -21.64 -22.66
N ALA A 298 3.55 -21.55 -23.28
CA ALA A 298 2.78 -20.30 -23.30
C ALA A 298 2.45 -19.98 -21.85
N GLY A 299 3.19 -19.03 -21.26
CA GLY A 299 2.92 -18.54 -19.93
C GLY A 299 1.46 -18.11 -19.85
N ALA A 300 0.77 -18.49 -18.79
CA ALA A 300 -0.61 -18.07 -18.56
C ALA A 300 -0.68 -16.54 -18.65
N ALA A 301 -1.72 -16.02 -19.33
CA ALA A 301 -1.94 -14.58 -19.47
C ALA A 301 -1.97 -13.92 -18.07
N PRO A 302 -1.23 -12.81 -17.83
CA PRO A 302 -1.17 -12.15 -16.53
C PRO A 302 -2.55 -11.62 -16.13
N ARG A 303 -2.95 -11.84 -14.87
CA ARG A 303 -4.21 -11.38 -14.30
C ARG A 303 -3.92 -10.66 -12.98
N LEU A 304 -3.46 -9.42 -13.08
CA LEU A 304 -2.96 -8.66 -11.94
C LEU A 304 -4.00 -7.68 -11.35
N LEU A 305 -5.25 -7.67 -11.83
CA LEU A 305 -6.28 -6.77 -11.31
C LEU A 305 -6.54 -7.06 -9.83
N PRO A 306 -6.63 -6.02 -8.97
CA PRO A 306 -7.13 -6.15 -7.60
C PRO A 306 -8.56 -6.71 -7.58
N ARG A 307 -9.02 -7.13 -6.41
CA ARG A 307 -10.42 -7.57 -6.25
C ARG A 307 -11.39 -6.46 -6.67
N PRO A 308 -12.49 -6.78 -7.36
CA PRO A 308 -13.51 -5.79 -7.69
C PRO A 308 -14.07 -5.18 -6.40
N PRO A 309 -14.41 -3.88 -6.41
CA PRO A 309 -14.95 -3.22 -5.24
C PRO A 309 -16.29 -3.83 -4.85
N ALA A 310 -16.42 -4.23 -3.58
CA ALA A 310 -17.68 -4.70 -3.06
C ALA A 310 -18.71 -3.56 -3.04
N ARG A 311 -19.90 -3.80 -3.57
CA ARG A 311 -21.01 -2.83 -3.57
C ARG A 311 -20.67 -1.53 -4.30
N PHE A 312 -20.21 -1.64 -5.54
CA PHE A 312 -20.02 -0.50 -6.44
C PHE A 312 -21.40 -0.08 -6.97
N LEU A 313 -21.76 1.19 -6.75
CA LEU A 313 -23.05 1.77 -7.13
C LEU A 313 -22.85 3.15 -7.73
N GLY A 314 -23.78 3.55 -8.59
CA GLY A 314 -23.70 4.75 -9.38
C GLY A 314 -22.56 4.68 -10.40
N ARG A 315 -22.29 5.76 -11.07
CA ARG A 315 -21.19 5.86 -12.04
C ARG A 315 -21.44 5.18 -13.38
N GLU A 316 -22.70 4.84 -13.71
CA GLU A 316 -23.05 4.25 -15.00
C GLU A 316 -22.58 5.14 -16.15
N GLY A 317 -22.73 6.47 -16.03
CA GLY A 317 -22.25 7.43 -17.01
C GLY A 317 -20.74 7.42 -17.18
N GLN A 318 -19.97 7.32 -16.08
CA GLN A 318 -18.51 7.27 -16.11
C GLN A 318 -18.00 5.92 -16.64
N LEU A 319 -18.66 4.82 -16.28
CA LEU A 319 -18.35 3.50 -16.86
C LEU A 319 -18.63 3.46 -18.36
N ALA A 320 -19.72 4.08 -18.81
CA ALA A 320 -20.02 4.24 -20.23
C ALA A 320 -18.97 5.11 -20.94
N ALA A 321 -18.59 6.26 -20.36
CA ALA A 321 -17.56 7.12 -20.90
C ALA A 321 -16.19 6.41 -21.01
N LEU A 322 -15.82 5.56 -20.02
CA LEU A 322 -14.63 4.73 -20.09
C LEU A 322 -14.76 3.69 -21.23
N THR A 323 -15.93 3.11 -21.40
CA THR A 323 -16.19 2.15 -22.47
C THR A 323 -16.03 2.82 -23.84
N ASP A 324 -16.64 3.99 -24.03
CA ASP A 324 -16.52 4.76 -25.27
C ASP A 324 -15.07 5.18 -25.54
N ALA A 325 -14.34 5.59 -24.48
CA ALA A 325 -12.95 6.02 -24.59
C ALA A 325 -11.99 4.88 -24.97
N LEU A 326 -12.25 3.64 -24.47
CA LEU A 326 -11.29 2.55 -24.52
C LEU A 326 -11.68 1.44 -25.52
N THR A 327 -12.89 1.46 -26.07
CA THR A 327 -13.35 0.50 -27.10
C THR A 327 -13.37 1.10 -28.51
N ASP A 328 -13.25 2.42 -28.64
CA ASP A 328 -13.16 3.10 -29.94
C ASP A 328 -11.78 2.83 -30.59
N ARG A 329 -11.77 1.98 -31.59
CA ARG A 329 -10.56 1.56 -32.36
C ARG A 329 -10.44 2.23 -33.72
N THR A 330 -11.18 3.29 -33.96
CA THR A 330 -11.22 3.96 -35.26
C THR A 330 -9.94 4.73 -35.59
N THR A 331 -9.16 5.12 -34.58
CA THR A 331 -7.93 5.92 -34.72
C THR A 331 -6.66 5.11 -34.98
N GLY A 332 -6.69 3.77 -34.80
CA GLY A 332 -5.51 2.91 -34.96
C GLY A 332 -4.43 3.09 -33.87
N GLU A 333 -4.67 3.94 -32.87
CA GLU A 333 -3.83 4.17 -31.71
C GLU A 333 -4.27 3.28 -30.54
N SER A 334 -3.39 3.13 -29.53
CA SER A 334 -3.72 2.46 -28.26
C SER A 334 -4.63 3.35 -27.43
N PRO A 335 -5.91 2.98 -27.16
CA PRO A 335 -6.83 3.80 -26.40
C PRO A 335 -6.30 4.09 -24.98
N LEU A 336 -6.38 5.35 -24.56
CA LEU A 336 -5.93 5.84 -23.26
C LEU A 336 -7.02 6.68 -22.60
N ALA A 337 -7.40 6.34 -21.37
CA ALA A 337 -8.32 7.13 -20.57
C ALA A 337 -7.66 7.57 -19.24
N VAL A 338 -7.91 8.79 -18.82
CA VAL A 338 -7.49 9.35 -17.53
C VAL A 338 -8.72 9.57 -16.66
N VAL A 339 -8.80 8.84 -15.56
CA VAL A 339 -9.84 8.98 -14.53
C VAL A 339 -9.32 9.94 -13.46
N ALA A 340 -9.83 11.17 -13.46
CA ALA A 340 -9.41 12.23 -12.54
C ALA A 340 -10.53 12.61 -11.57
N GLY A 341 -10.17 13.23 -10.44
CA GLY A 341 -11.14 13.72 -9.44
C GLY A 341 -10.55 13.82 -8.03
N PRO A 342 -11.31 14.35 -7.06
CA PRO A 342 -10.85 14.60 -5.69
C PRO A 342 -10.44 13.32 -4.95
N ALA A 343 -9.69 13.49 -3.84
CA ALA A 343 -9.31 12.41 -2.95
C ALA A 343 -10.57 11.72 -2.37
N GLY A 344 -10.61 10.39 -2.35
CA GLY A 344 -11.74 9.64 -1.79
C GLY A 344 -12.98 9.50 -2.68
N VAL A 345 -12.98 10.04 -3.90
CA VAL A 345 -14.12 10.00 -4.85
C VAL A 345 -14.35 8.63 -5.50
N GLY A 346 -13.40 7.70 -5.39
CA GLY A 346 -13.54 6.34 -5.89
C GLY A 346 -12.93 6.06 -7.26
N LYS A 347 -11.88 6.79 -7.68
CA LYS A 347 -11.18 6.61 -8.98
C LYS A 347 -10.69 5.18 -9.20
N THR A 348 -9.90 4.67 -8.28
CA THR A 348 -9.39 3.29 -8.31
C THR A 348 -10.54 2.28 -8.39
N ALA A 349 -11.60 2.47 -7.59
CA ALA A 349 -12.76 1.60 -7.60
C ALA A 349 -13.47 1.60 -8.96
N CYS A 350 -13.61 2.75 -9.60
CA CYS A 350 -14.22 2.90 -10.94
C CYS A 350 -13.36 2.21 -12.02
N ALA A 351 -12.05 2.45 -12.03
CA ALA A 351 -11.12 1.85 -12.98
C ALA A 351 -11.07 0.33 -12.85
N VAL A 352 -10.98 -0.19 -11.61
CA VAL A 352 -10.94 -1.64 -11.33
C VAL A 352 -12.28 -2.30 -11.69
N GLN A 353 -13.42 -1.66 -11.37
CA GLN A 353 -14.73 -2.16 -11.72
C GLN A 353 -14.90 -2.27 -13.26
N TRP A 354 -14.53 -1.21 -13.97
CA TRP A 354 -14.56 -1.22 -15.44
C TRP A 354 -13.65 -2.32 -16.01
N ALA A 355 -12.44 -2.46 -15.48
CA ALA A 355 -11.47 -3.45 -15.90
C ALA A 355 -12.00 -4.88 -15.74
N HIS A 356 -12.67 -5.19 -14.62
CA HIS A 356 -13.30 -6.50 -14.42
C HIS A 356 -14.47 -6.76 -15.38
N LEU A 357 -15.32 -5.75 -15.62
CA LEU A 357 -16.45 -5.87 -16.56
C LEU A 357 -15.96 -6.16 -17.99
N HIS A 358 -14.81 -5.62 -18.37
CA HIS A 358 -14.26 -5.73 -19.72
C HIS A 358 -13.06 -6.69 -19.84
N ALA A 359 -12.72 -7.44 -18.78
CA ALA A 359 -11.58 -8.36 -18.77
C ALA A 359 -11.62 -9.38 -19.94
N GLY A 360 -12.80 -9.82 -20.38
CA GLY A 360 -12.98 -10.71 -21.52
C GLY A 360 -12.58 -10.11 -22.88
N ALA A 361 -12.51 -8.77 -22.98
CA ALA A 361 -12.05 -8.08 -24.19
C ALA A 361 -10.51 -8.10 -24.34
N PHE A 362 -9.78 -8.43 -23.25
CA PHE A 362 -8.33 -8.44 -23.15
C PHE A 362 -7.81 -9.84 -22.75
N PRO A 363 -7.93 -10.83 -23.64
CA PRO A 363 -7.62 -12.24 -23.33
C PRO A 363 -6.13 -12.48 -23.06
N ASP A 364 -5.24 -11.65 -23.60
CA ASP A 364 -3.78 -11.80 -23.45
C ASP A 364 -3.24 -11.25 -22.13
N GLY A 365 -4.11 -10.64 -21.31
CA GLY A 365 -3.81 -10.30 -19.93
C GLY A 365 -4.30 -8.95 -19.46
N GLN A 366 -4.27 -8.78 -18.14
CA GLN A 366 -4.55 -7.52 -17.46
C GLN A 366 -3.40 -7.22 -16.49
N LEU A 367 -2.74 -6.08 -16.70
CA LEU A 367 -1.67 -5.56 -15.85
C LEU A 367 -2.23 -4.47 -14.94
N PHE A 368 -1.76 -4.43 -13.71
CA PHE A 368 -2.12 -3.40 -12.75
C PHE A 368 -0.85 -2.95 -12.02
N ALA A 369 -0.68 -1.63 -11.84
CA ALA A 369 0.37 -1.07 -11.01
C ALA A 369 -0.15 0.15 -10.24
N ASP A 370 0.15 0.23 -8.95
CA ASP A 370 0.04 1.45 -8.14
C ASP A 370 1.32 2.26 -8.31
N LEU A 371 1.20 3.45 -8.90
CA LEU A 371 2.32 4.35 -9.17
C LEU A 371 2.74 5.18 -7.94
N ARG A 372 2.04 5.03 -6.81
CA ARG A 372 2.35 5.70 -5.54
C ARG A 372 2.52 7.22 -5.64
N GLY A 373 1.85 7.85 -6.60
CA GLY A 373 2.00 9.30 -6.87
C GLY A 373 1.57 10.20 -5.72
N PHE A 374 0.66 9.72 -4.87
CA PHE A 374 0.13 10.41 -3.68
C PHE A 374 0.13 9.44 -2.50
N GLY A 375 1.28 8.93 -2.07
CA GLY A 375 1.48 8.04 -0.93
C GLY A 375 2.55 8.57 0.02
N GLU A 376 2.68 7.93 1.18
CA GLU A 376 3.84 8.07 2.04
C GLU A 376 4.97 7.24 1.43
N GLY A 377 6.02 7.90 0.93
CA GLY A 377 7.16 7.27 0.30
C GLY A 377 7.43 7.73 -1.13
N ASP A 378 8.45 7.13 -1.75
CA ASP A 378 8.86 7.46 -3.11
C ASP A 378 7.85 6.96 -4.14
N GLU A 379 7.67 7.75 -5.19
CA GLU A 379 6.90 7.35 -6.36
C GLU A 379 7.47 6.07 -6.97
N ALA A 380 6.59 5.21 -7.50
CA ALA A 380 7.04 4.05 -8.24
C ALA A 380 7.84 4.51 -9.47
N ALA A 381 9.10 4.12 -9.52
CA ALA A 381 9.94 4.45 -10.66
C ALA A 381 9.41 3.69 -11.90
N PRO A 382 9.29 4.34 -13.07
CA PRO A 382 8.82 3.67 -14.29
C PRO A 382 9.62 2.40 -14.65
N ALA A 383 10.91 2.36 -14.30
CA ALA A 383 11.75 1.18 -14.51
C ALA A 383 11.33 -0.02 -13.64
N GLU A 384 10.91 0.24 -12.39
CA GLU A 384 10.39 -0.78 -11.45
C GLU A 384 9.09 -1.39 -12.01
N VAL A 385 8.14 -0.54 -12.38
CA VAL A 385 6.84 -0.98 -12.92
C VAL A 385 7.01 -1.75 -14.24
N LEU A 386 7.89 -1.27 -15.14
CA LEU A 386 8.19 -1.97 -16.39
C LEU A 386 8.83 -3.33 -16.15
N ARG A 387 9.71 -3.44 -15.17
CA ARG A 387 10.30 -4.72 -14.77
C ARG A 387 9.22 -5.70 -14.35
N ASP A 388 8.30 -5.29 -13.48
CA ASP A 388 7.21 -6.14 -13.00
C ASP A 388 6.29 -6.56 -14.16
N PHE A 389 5.97 -5.66 -15.07
CA PHE A 389 5.17 -5.96 -16.26
C PHE A 389 5.87 -6.94 -17.20
N LEU A 390 7.17 -6.76 -17.45
CA LEU A 390 7.95 -7.65 -18.29
C LEU A 390 8.05 -9.06 -17.70
N LEU A 391 8.26 -9.16 -16.39
CA LEU A 391 8.27 -10.43 -15.66
C LEU A 391 6.90 -11.13 -15.73
N ALA A 392 5.81 -10.39 -15.50
CA ALA A 392 4.46 -10.91 -15.60
C ALA A 392 4.11 -11.40 -17.02
N LEU A 393 4.70 -10.78 -18.05
CA LEU A 393 4.56 -11.18 -19.45
C LEU A 393 5.45 -12.36 -19.85
N GLY A 394 6.23 -12.92 -18.89
CA GLY A 394 7.06 -14.08 -19.10
C GLY A 394 8.47 -13.78 -19.61
N THR A 395 8.93 -12.53 -19.52
CA THR A 395 10.32 -12.19 -19.84
C THR A 395 11.22 -12.72 -18.72
N PRO A 396 12.24 -13.51 -19.03
CA PRO A 396 13.20 -13.96 -18.03
C PRO A 396 13.90 -12.76 -17.36
N PRO A 397 14.16 -12.81 -16.03
CA PRO A 397 14.77 -11.69 -15.30
C PRO A 397 16.07 -11.17 -15.92
N GLU A 398 16.87 -12.06 -16.50
CA GLU A 398 18.17 -11.76 -17.13
C GLU A 398 18.02 -10.95 -18.43
N ARG A 399 16.82 -10.95 -19.03
CA ARG A 399 16.51 -10.22 -20.27
C ARG A 399 15.78 -8.92 -20.03
N VAL A 400 15.47 -8.60 -18.79
CA VAL A 400 14.85 -7.30 -18.45
C VAL A 400 15.91 -6.21 -18.45
N PRO A 401 15.79 -5.18 -19.32
CA PRO A 401 16.79 -4.11 -19.39
C PRO A 401 16.82 -3.28 -18.10
N GLY A 402 18.02 -2.85 -17.67
CA GLY A 402 18.21 -2.01 -16.49
C GLY A 402 17.77 -0.55 -16.66
N SER A 403 17.65 -0.04 -17.90
CA SER A 403 17.19 1.33 -18.13
C SER A 403 15.70 1.38 -18.45
N ALA A 404 14.99 2.37 -17.90
CA ALA A 404 13.56 2.59 -18.16
C ALA A 404 13.24 2.71 -19.66
N GLN A 405 14.11 3.35 -20.44
CA GLN A 405 13.91 3.53 -21.87
C GLN A 405 13.99 2.21 -22.64
N ALA A 406 14.98 1.38 -22.35
CA ALA A 406 15.12 0.07 -23.00
C ALA A 406 14.02 -0.91 -22.55
N ALA A 407 13.63 -0.88 -21.25
CA ALA A 407 12.54 -1.67 -20.73
C ALA A 407 11.20 -1.26 -21.37
N SER A 408 10.94 0.04 -21.56
CA SER A 408 9.75 0.56 -22.25
C SER A 408 9.73 0.11 -23.73
N ALA A 409 10.86 0.14 -24.43
CA ALA A 409 10.96 -0.33 -25.81
C ALA A 409 10.67 -1.84 -25.91
N LEU A 410 11.23 -2.64 -25.00
CA LEU A 410 10.97 -4.08 -24.93
C LEU A 410 9.49 -4.37 -24.61
N PHE A 411 8.92 -3.66 -23.61
CA PHE A 411 7.52 -3.77 -23.25
C PHE A 411 6.60 -3.53 -24.46
N ARG A 412 6.78 -2.38 -25.14
CA ARG A 412 6.01 -2.05 -26.36
C ARG A 412 6.14 -3.11 -27.45
N SER A 413 7.34 -3.64 -27.66
CA SER A 413 7.57 -4.71 -28.64
C SER A 413 6.82 -5.99 -28.29
N LEU A 414 6.84 -6.39 -27.01
CA LEU A 414 6.17 -7.62 -26.54
C LEU A 414 4.64 -7.54 -26.61
N VAL A 415 4.08 -6.34 -26.43
CA VAL A 415 2.62 -6.15 -26.40
C VAL A 415 2.03 -5.66 -27.72
N ALA A 416 2.86 -5.39 -28.74
CA ALA A 416 2.46 -4.78 -30.02
C ALA A 416 1.30 -5.48 -30.70
N HIS A 417 1.20 -6.80 -30.57
CA HIS A 417 0.16 -7.63 -31.19
C HIS A 417 -0.78 -8.30 -30.18
N ARG A 418 -0.67 -7.93 -28.89
CA ARG A 418 -1.49 -8.49 -27.81
C ARG A 418 -2.72 -7.64 -27.53
N ARG A 419 -3.78 -8.28 -27.09
CA ARG A 419 -5.00 -7.64 -26.56
C ARG A 419 -4.87 -7.56 -25.05
N LEU A 420 -4.30 -6.48 -24.55
CA LEU A 420 -3.87 -6.35 -23.17
C LEU A 420 -4.44 -5.07 -22.56
N LEU A 421 -4.91 -5.16 -21.31
CA LEU A 421 -5.32 -4.01 -20.52
C LEU A 421 -4.23 -3.63 -19.53
N VAL A 422 -3.91 -2.34 -19.48
CA VAL A 422 -3.00 -1.76 -18.49
C VAL A 422 -3.78 -0.80 -17.60
N VAL A 423 -3.75 -1.00 -16.28
CA VAL A 423 -4.33 -0.11 -15.29
C VAL A 423 -3.21 0.48 -14.44
N LEU A 424 -3.02 1.80 -14.54
CA LEU A 424 -2.02 2.57 -13.82
C LEU A 424 -2.73 3.42 -12.78
N ASP A 425 -2.69 2.96 -11.54
CA ASP A 425 -3.40 3.61 -10.44
C ASP A 425 -2.52 4.66 -9.75
N ASN A 426 -3.14 5.73 -9.27
CA ASN A 426 -2.52 6.75 -8.45
C ASN A 426 -1.30 7.45 -9.11
N ALA A 427 -1.43 7.82 -10.38
CA ALA A 427 -0.40 8.53 -11.13
C ALA A 427 -0.28 9.99 -10.67
N ARG A 428 0.96 10.50 -10.59
CA ARG A 428 1.24 11.89 -10.23
C ARG A 428 1.42 12.80 -11.44
N SER A 429 2.11 12.34 -12.47
CA SER A 429 2.48 13.17 -13.62
C SER A 429 2.42 12.39 -14.92
N SER A 430 2.24 13.11 -16.03
CA SER A 430 2.31 12.56 -17.37
C SER A 430 3.67 11.92 -17.68
N ALA A 431 4.75 12.45 -17.10
CA ALA A 431 6.10 11.93 -17.27
C ALA A 431 6.28 10.54 -16.66
N GLN A 432 5.61 10.26 -15.52
CA GLN A 432 5.60 8.96 -14.87
C GLN A 432 4.87 7.90 -15.71
N VAL A 433 3.78 8.30 -16.38
CA VAL A 433 2.90 7.39 -17.14
C VAL A 433 3.46 7.03 -18.52
N ARG A 434 4.01 8.01 -19.26
CA ARG A 434 4.43 7.82 -20.65
C ARG A 434 5.34 6.62 -20.93
N PRO A 435 6.35 6.30 -20.12
CA PRO A 435 7.18 5.12 -20.34
C PRO A 435 6.42 3.79 -20.25
N LEU A 436 5.25 3.78 -19.56
CA LEU A 436 4.42 2.60 -19.27
C LEU A 436 3.35 2.36 -20.32
N LEU A 437 3.16 3.29 -21.28
CA LEU A 437 2.12 3.16 -22.29
C LEU A 437 2.48 2.07 -23.33
N PRO A 438 1.54 1.13 -23.60
CA PRO A 438 1.72 0.14 -24.66
C PRO A 438 1.64 0.79 -26.04
N GLY A 439 2.36 0.26 -27.01
CA GLY A 439 2.37 0.77 -28.38
C GLY A 439 1.44 0.05 -29.36
N GLY A 440 0.65 -0.91 -28.90
CA GLY A 440 -0.18 -1.75 -29.78
C GLY A 440 -1.62 -1.27 -29.86
N PRO A 441 -2.25 -1.26 -31.06
CA PRO A 441 -3.62 -0.76 -31.26
C PRO A 441 -4.70 -1.61 -30.58
N HIS A 442 -4.33 -2.78 -30.11
CA HIS A 442 -5.24 -3.72 -29.42
C HIS A 442 -5.13 -3.65 -27.89
N CYS A 443 -4.18 -2.88 -27.37
CA CYS A 443 -4.06 -2.61 -25.95
C CYS A 443 -4.95 -1.42 -25.57
N ALA A 444 -5.34 -1.35 -24.29
CA ALA A 444 -5.99 -0.19 -23.72
C ALA A 444 -5.34 0.16 -22.38
N THR A 445 -5.32 1.45 -22.05
CA THR A 445 -4.73 1.93 -20.78
C THR A 445 -5.72 2.79 -20.02
N VAL A 446 -5.91 2.49 -18.74
CA VAL A 446 -6.65 3.31 -17.78
C VAL A 446 -5.67 3.87 -16.77
N VAL A 447 -5.66 5.18 -16.62
CA VAL A 447 -4.83 5.88 -15.62
C VAL A 447 -5.74 6.52 -14.60
N THR A 448 -5.48 6.36 -13.31
CA THR A 448 -6.17 7.15 -12.29
C THR A 448 -5.24 8.17 -11.67
N SER A 449 -5.73 9.37 -11.40
CA SER A 449 -4.93 10.44 -10.80
C SER A 449 -5.78 11.39 -9.97
N ARG A 450 -5.15 12.08 -9.02
CA ARG A 450 -5.72 13.24 -8.33
C ARG A 450 -5.46 14.54 -9.10
N SER A 451 -4.67 14.51 -10.16
CA SER A 451 -4.42 15.60 -11.10
C SER A 451 -5.07 15.31 -12.44
N ARG A 452 -5.41 16.32 -13.21
CA ARG A 452 -6.04 16.21 -14.55
C ARG A 452 -5.11 15.54 -15.57
N LEU A 453 -3.79 15.58 -15.36
CA LEU A 453 -2.78 15.04 -16.28
C LEU A 453 -2.93 15.58 -17.71
N ASP A 454 -3.15 16.89 -17.85
CA ASP A 454 -3.40 17.56 -19.12
C ASP A 454 -2.31 17.30 -20.17
N GLY A 455 -1.08 17.01 -19.73
CA GLY A 455 -0.01 16.58 -20.62
C GLY A 455 -0.30 15.27 -21.37
N LEU A 456 -1.05 14.31 -20.80
CA LEU A 456 -1.48 13.10 -21.50
C LEU A 456 -2.61 13.39 -22.48
N VAL A 457 -3.49 14.32 -22.13
CA VAL A 457 -4.58 14.75 -23.03
C VAL A 457 -4.01 15.46 -24.25
N ALA A 458 -3.06 16.38 -24.04
CA ALA A 458 -2.51 17.21 -25.10
C ALA A 458 -1.58 16.46 -26.06
N THR A 459 -0.78 15.49 -25.55
CA THR A 459 0.28 14.86 -26.38
C THR A 459 0.04 13.39 -26.66
N ASP A 460 -0.73 12.69 -25.81
CA ASP A 460 -0.92 11.24 -25.91
C ASP A 460 -2.39 10.89 -26.20
N CYS A 461 -3.20 11.88 -26.62
CA CYS A 461 -4.62 11.76 -27.00
C CYS A 461 -5.48 11.07 -25.93
N ALA A 462 -5.11 11.20 -24.64
CA ALA A 462 -5.87 10.61 -23.54
C ALA A 462 -7.27 11.23 -23.45
N ARG A 463 -8.29 10.39 -23.26
CA ARG A 463 -9.66 10.85 -23.01
C ARG A 463 -9.88 11.06 -21.51
N PRO A 464 -10.17 12.29 -21.06
CA PRO A 464 -10.41 12.56 -19.65
C PRO A 464 -11.80 12.08 -19.22
N VAL A 465 -11.87 11.39 -18.08
CA VAL A 465 -13.11 10.98 -17.41
C VAL A 465 -13.08 11.56 -16.00
N SER A 466 -13.84 12.61 -15.77
CA SER A 466 -13.89 13.28 -14.46
C SER A 466 -14.90 12.59 -13.54
N LEU A 467 -14.46 12.25 -12.32
CA LEU A 467 -15.33 11.74 -11.26
C LEU A 467 -15.69 12.89 -10.32
N GLN A 468 -16.98 13.23 -10.29
CA GLN A 468 -17.55 14.16 -9.32
C GLN A 468 -17.94 13.43 -8.02
N VAL A 469 -18.22 14.14 -6.95
CA VAL A 469 -18.83 13.60 -5.73
C VAL A 469 -20.20 12.96 -6.04
N LEU A 470 -20.69 12.06 -5.17
CA LEU A 470 -22.01 11.46 -5.36
C LEU A 470 -23.11 12.47 -5.06
N GLY A 471 -24.15 12.47 -5.89
CA GLY A 471 -25.39 13.17 -5.60
C GLY A 471 -26.12 12.58 -4.39
N HIS A 472 -27.18 13.28 -3.93
CA HIS A 472 -27.94 12.85 -2.76
C HIS A 472 -28.53 11.44 -2.92
N GLU A 473 -29.11 11.13 -4.07
CA GLU A 473 -29.72 9.83 -4.35
C GLU A 473 -28.66 8.71 -4.41
N GLU A 474 -27.54 8.94 -5.10
CA GLU A 474 -26.45 7.97 -5.21
C GLU A 474 -25.77 7.72 -3.85
N GLY A 475 -25.59 8.81 -3.05
CA GLY A 475 -25.03 8.73 -1.71
C GLY A 475 -25.94 7.96 -0.76
N ALA A 476 -27.25 8.21 -0.80
CA ALA A 476 -28.25 7.47 -0.03
C ALA A 476 -28.32 5.98 -0.45
N ALA A 477 -28.24 5.70 -1.76
CA ALA A 477 -28.16 4.33 -2.27
C ALA A 477 -26.90 3.61 -1.79
N LEU A 478 -25.74 4.29 -1.74
CA LEU A 478 -24.50 3.73 -1.18
C LEU A 478 -24.65 3.40 0.31
N LEU A 479 -25.24 4.29 1.11
CA LEU A 479 -25.56 4.04 2.51
C LEU A 479 -26.52 2.85 2.66
N GLY A 480 -27.57 2.79 1.84
CA GLY A 480 -28.53 1.67 1.80
C GLY A 480 -27.89 0.33 1.48
N ALA A 481 -26.96 0.30 0.53
CA ALA A 481 -26.23 -0.93 0.20
C ALA A 481 -25.32 -1.40 1.35
N MET A 482 -24.85 -0.49 2.21
CA MET A 482 -23.97 -0.83 3.34
C MET A 482 -24.71 -1.16 4.61
N LEU A 483 -25.78 -0.43 4.91
CA LEU A 483 -26.53 -0.49 6.18
C LEU A 483 -27.80 -1.34 6.09
N GLY A 484 -28.26 -1.64 4.88
CA GLY A 484 -29.57 -2.16 4.57
C GLY A 484 -30.53 -1.05 4.13
N PRO A 485 -31.32 -1.29 3.04
CA PRO A 485 -32.22 -0.27 2.50
C PRO A 485 -33.32 0.13 3.51
N GLU A 486 -33.79 -0.78 4.34
CA GLU A 486 -34.81 -0.54 5.36
C GLU A 486 -34.33 0.51 6.39
N ARG A 487 -33.07 0.41 6.83
CA ARG A 487 -32.49 1.32 7.83
C ARG A 487 -32.34 2.75 7.31
N VAL A 488 -32.11 2.92 6.02
CA VAL A 488 -32.05 4.24 5.37
C VAL A 488 -33.46 4.78 5.12
N ALA A 489 -34.40 3.91 4.77
CA ALA A 489 -35.81 4.27 4.57
C ALA A 489 -36.56 4.66 5.85
N GLU A 490 -36.06 4.25 7.04
CA GLU A 490 -36.59 4.70 8.33
C GLU A 490 -36.42 6.20 8.57
N ASP A 491 -35.35 6.81 8.05
CA ASP A 491 -35.04 8.24 8.23
C ASP A 491 -34.32 8.82 7.00
N PRO A 492 -35.05 9.04 5.90
CA PRO A 492 -34.47 9.55 4.65
C PRO A 492 -33.82 10.92 4.84
N ALA A 493 -34.40 11.80 5.66
CA ALA A 493 -33.85 13.14 5.89
C ALA A 493 -32.48 13.08 6.59
N ALA A 494 -32.30 12.18 7.56
CA ALA A 494 -30.99 11.98 8.16
C ALA A 494 -29.98 11.33 7.21
N ALA A 495 -30.44 10.50 6.27
CA ALA A 495 -29.56 9.94 5.23
C ALA A 495 -29.06 11.02 4.26
N GLU A 496 -29.97 11.92 3.79
CA GLU A 496 -29.60 13.06 2.96
C GLU A 496 -28.64 14.01 3.69
N GLU A 497 -28.90 14.29 4.96
CA GLU A 497 -27.99 15.08 5.80
C GLU A 497 -26.61 14.43 5.95
N LEU A 498 -26.53 13.12 6.14
CA LEU A 498 -25.26 12.41 6.18
C LEU A 498 -24.49 12.52 4.87
N VAL A 499 -25.19 12.45 3.73
CA VAL A 499 -24.55 12.63 2.41
C VAL A 499 -23.98 14.04 2.30
N ALA A 500 -24.73 15.07 2.70
CA ALA A 500 -24.27 16.46 2.70
C ALA A 500 -23.07 16.68 3.63
N LEU A 501 -23.13 16.16 4.88
CA LEU A 501 -22.03 16.29 5.85
C LEU A 501 -20.75 15.52 5.47
N CYS A 502 -20.87 14.57 4.55
CA CYS A 502 -19.76 13.82 3.95
C CYS A 502 -19.31 14.40 2.60
N ASP A 503 -19.81 15.60 2.19
CA ASP A 503 -19.56 16.24 0.89
C ASP A 503 -19.83 15.29 -0.31
N GLY A 504 -20.73 14.31 -0.18
CA GLY A 504 -20.99 13.28 -1.18
C GLY A 504 -19.78 12.38 -1.50
N LEU A 505 -18.70 12.42 -0.73
CA LEU A 505 -17.51 11.61 -0.96
C LEU A 505 -17.71 10.14 -0.54
N PRO A 506 -17.57 9.17 -1.46
CA PRO A 506 -17.74 7.75 -1.16
C PRO A 506 -16.88 7.25 0.02
N LEU A 507 -15.66 7.76 0.16
CA LEU A 507 -14.76 7.39 1.26
C LEU A 507 -15.33 7.84 2.62
N ALA A 508 -15.83 9.08 2.70
CA ALA A 508 -16.44 9.63 3.90
C ALA A 508 -17.75 8.90 4.24
N LEU A 509 -18.60 8.63 3.23
CA LEU A 509 -19.85 7.88 3.40
C LEU A 509 -19.59 6.45 3.89
N ARG A 510 -18.54 5.77 3.39
CA ARG A 510 -18.14 4.44 3.85
C ARG A 510 -17.64 4.48 5.30
N ALA A 511 -16.90 5.51 5.70
CA ALA A 511 -16.49 5.69 7.09
C ALA A 511 -17.69 5.92 8.01
N ALA A 512 -18.65 6.76 7.61
CA ALA A 512 -19.90 6.98 8.33
C ALA A 512 -20.73 5.68 8.46
N ALA A 513 -20.86 4.92 7.38
CA ALA A 513 -21.56 3.64 7.39
C ALA A 513 -20.85 2.61 8.27
N ALA A 514 -19.51 2.55 8.29
CA ALA A 514 -18.76 1.69 9.18
C ALA A 514 -19.01 2.01 10.66
N GLN A 515 -19.09 3.30 11.02
CA GLN A 515 -19.45 3.76 12.36
C GLN A 515 -20.85 3.25 12.78
N LEU A 516 -21.83 3.34 11.87
CA LEU A 516 -23.20 2.88 12.11
C LEU A 516 -23.28 1.35 12.16
N THR A 517 -22.48 0.64 11.39
CA THR A 517 -22.41 -0.82 11.42
C THR A 517 -21.79 -1.31 12.73
N ALA A 518 -20.74 -0.65 13.21
CA ALA A 518 -20.14 -0.96 14.51
C ALA A 518 -21.08 -0.65 15.70
N ARG A 519 -22.10 0.19 15.48
CA ARG A 519 -23.07 0.61 16.51
C ARG A 519 -24.51 0.40 16.01
N PRO A 520 -25.03 -0.84 15.97
CA PRO A 520 -26.34 -1.16 15.38
C PRO A 520 -27.53 -0.40 15.99
N ARG A 521 -27.41 0.02 17.25
CA ARG A 521 -28.45 0.79 17.96
C ARG A 521 -28.44 2.30 17.66
N TRP A 522 -27.44 2.79 16.95
CA TRP A 522 -27.42 4.21 16.57
C TRP A 522 -28.33 4.44 15.37
N LYS A 523 -29.20 5.43 15.50
CA LYS A 523 -29.97 5.96 14.36
C LYS A 523 -29.09 6.86 13.49
N LEU A 524 -29.43 7.00 12.21
CA LEU A 524 -28.72 7.87 11.26
C LEU A 524 -28.65 9.30 11.80
N ALA A 525 -29.79 9.83 12.29
CA ALA A 525 -29.87 11.18 12.88
C ALA A 525 -28.89 11.44 14.03
N ARG A 526 -28.55 10.39 14.82
CA ARG A 526 -27.56 10.54 15.90
C ARG A 526 -26.15 10.77 15.34
N LEU A 527 -25.77 10.06 14.28
CA LEU A 527 -24.47 10.26 13.65
C LEU A 527 -24.45 11.61 12.92
N ALA A 528 -25.52 11.97 12.20
CA ALA A 528 -25.65 13.28 11.57
C ALA A 528 -25.47 14.42 12.57
N ALA A 529 -26.14 14.34 13.73
CA ALA A 529 -25.97 15.30 14.82
C ALA A 529 -24.53 15.39 15.35
N ALA A 530 -23.81 14.27 15.42
CA ALA A 530 -22.41 14.24 15.84
C ALA A 530 -21.47 14.85 14.77
N LEU A 531 -21.79 14.66 13.48
CA LEU A 531 -21.01 15.21 12.36
C LEU A 531 -21.26 16.72 12.12
N ARG A 532 -22.32 17.31 12.68
CA ARG A 532 -22.52 18.78 12.65
C ARG A 532 -21.43 19.52 13.42
N ASP A 533 -20.83 18.88 14.43
CA ASP A 533 -19.67 19.43 15.12
C ASP A 533 -18.44 19.36 14.20
N GLU A 534 -18.08 20.50 13.62
CA GLU A 534 -16.98 20.64 12.67
C GLU A 534 -15.65 20.15 13.24
N ARG A 535 -15.38 20.40 14.54
CA ARG A 535 -14.13 20.01 15.21
C ARG A 535 -13.96 18.49 15.32
N ARG A 536 -15.06 17.76 15.31
CA ARG A 536 -15.05 16.29 15.46
C ARG A 536 -15.33 15.56 14.16
N ARG A 537 -15.79 16.27 13.13
CA ARG A 537 -16.25 15.68 11.87
C ARG A 537 -15.15 14.85 11.20
N LEU A 538 -13.96 15.43 10.98
CA LEU A 538 -12.84 14.73 10.34
C LEU A 538 -12.41 13.50 11.16
N ALA A 539 -12.31 13.62 12.47
CA ALA A 539 -11.96 12.50 13.35
C ALA A 539 -13.00 11.37 13.31
N LEU A 540 -14.30 11.71 13.24
CA LEU A 540 -15.37 10.72 13.12
C LEU A 540 -15.40 10.06 11.73
N LEU A 541 -14.99 10.75 10.67
CA LEU A 541 -14.91 10.22 9.31
C LEU A 541 -13.57 9.55 8.99
N SER A 542 -12.69 9.45 9.98
CA SER A 542 -11.43 8.73 9.90
C SER A 542 -11.55 7.42 10.68
N ALA A 543 -11.31 6.29 10.02
CA ALA A 543 -11.25 4.97 10.64
C ALA A 543 -9.81 4.47 10.50
N GLU A 544 -9.08 4.39 11.59
CA GLU A 544 -7.67 4.01 11.64
C GLU A 544 -6.83 4.87 10.65
N ASP A 545 -5.88 4.28 9.93
CA ASP A 545 -5.03 4.99 8.97
C ASP A 545 -5.69 5.25 7.59
N THR A 546 -6.98 4.89 7.44
CA THR A 546 -7.72 4.99 6.17
C THR A 546 -8.94 5.90 6.28
N GLY A 547 -8.71 7.21 6.35
CA GLY A 547 -9.79 8.19 6.43
C GLY A 547 -9.64 9.33 5.43
N ILE A 548 -10.68 10.18 5.36
CA ILE A 548 -10.63 11.36 4.48
C ILE A 548 -9.50 12.33 4.87
N ALA A 549 -9.18 12.45 6.15
CA ALA A 549 -8.09 13.29 6.63
C ALA A 549 -6.72 12.78 6.12
N ALA A 550 -6.46 11.47 6.15
CA ALA A 550 -5.24 10.88 5.59
C ALA A 550 -5.16 11.10 4.07
N ALA A 551 -6.29 10.92 3.35
CA ALA A 551 -6.35 11.15 1.91
C ALA A 551 -6.09 12.61 1.53
N LEU A 552 -6.60 13.58 2.30
CA LEU A 552 -6.35 15.01 2.10
C LEU A 552 -4.91 15.38 2.47
N ARG A 553 -4.38 14.84 3.58
CA ARG A 553 -2.98 15.07 4.00
C ARG A 553 -2.00 14.69 2.90
N MET A 554 -2.17 13.53 2.27
CA MET A 554 -1.34 13.11 1.14
C MET A 554 -1.41 14.06 -0.06
N SER A 555 -2.55 14.71 -0.30
CA SER A 555 -2.67 15.70 -1.38
C SER A 555 -2.01 17.03 -1.00
N VAL A 556 -2.24 17.51 0.23
CA VAL A 556 -1.70 18.79 0.72
C VAL A 556 -0.19 18.73 0.96
N ALA A 557 0.35 17.58 1.36
CA ALA A 557 1.80 17.38 1.53
C ALA A 557 2.61 17.59 0.24
N ARG A 558 1.95 17.58 -0.92
CA ARG A 558 2.57 17.77 -2.24
C ARG A 558 2.44 19.19 -2.79
N LEU A 559 1.75 20.08 -2.08
CA LEU A 559 1.64 21.48 -2.45
C LEU A 559 2.94 22.23 -2.22
N SER A 560 3.18 23.25 -3.05
CA SER A 560 4.20 24.25 -2.74
C SER A 560 3.83 24.98 -1.43
N ALA A 561 4.83 25.56 -0.75
CA ALA A 561 4.56 26.36 0.45
C ALA A 561 3.59 27.52 0.19
N ASP A 562 3.59 28.07 -1.02
CA ASP A 562 2.71 29.14 -1.42
C ASP A 562 1.28 28.65 -1.66
N ASP A 563 1.11 27.50 -2.36
CA ASP A 563 -0.21 26.93 -2.60
C ASP A 563 -0.84 26.40 -1.29
N ALA A 564 -0.03 25.84 -0.37
CA ALA A 564 -0.51 25.44 0.95
C ALA A 564 -0.97 26.64 1.79
N ARG A 565 -0.26 27.78 1.69
CA ARG A 565 -0.70 29.04 2.35
C ARG A 565 -1.96 29.60 1.72
N LEU A 566 -2.07 29.56 0.39
CA LEU A 566 -3.28 29.96 -0.32
C LEU A 566 -4.47 29.10 0.12
N LEU A 567 -4.35 27.77 0.09
CA LEU A 567 -5.40 26.84 0.54
C LEU A 567 -5.82 27.13 1.99
N SER A 568 -4.86 27.37 2.90
CA SER A 568 -5.13 27.72 4.30
C SER A 568 -5.83 29.07 4.43
N ALA A 569 -5.57 30.04 3.56
CA ALA A 569 -6.26 31.33 3.54
C ALA A 569 -7.71 31.17 3.03
N LEU A 570 -7.91 30.40 1.96
CA LEU A 570 -9.23 30.09 1.40
C LEU A 570 -10.14 29.39 2.42
N ALA A 571 -9.56 28.49 3.22
CA ALA A 571 -10.30 27.77 4.26
C ALA A 571 -10.86 28.68 5.36
N THR A 572 -10.42 29.92 5.48
CA THR A 572 -10.98 30.90 6.44
C THR A 572 -12.25 31.59 5.93
N SER A 573 -12.57 31.47 4.64
CA SER A 573 -13.79 32.05 4.08
C SER A 573 -15.06 31.41 4.65
N ALA A 574 -16.05 32.21 4.93
CA ALA A 574 -17.34 31.74 5.45
C ALA A 574 -18.27 31.22 4.34
N ASP A 575 -18.14 31.74 3.13
CA ASP A 575 -19.13 31.52 2.07
C ASP A 575 -18.81 30.39 1.08
N GLY A 576 -17.68 29.74 1.21
CA GLY A 576 -17.30 28.59 0.35
C GLY A 576 -17.10 28.94 -1.15
N HIS A 577 -17.65 30.03 -1.64
CA HIS A 577 -17.53 30.56 -3.00
C HIS A 577 -16.55 31.73 -3.02
N LEU A 578 -15.52 31.67 -3.81
CA LEU A 578 -14.43 32.62 -3.86
C LEU A 578 -14.14 33.02 -5.30
N ASN A 579 -13.95 34.29 -5.56
CA ASN A 579 -13.33 34.74 -6.79
C ASN A 579 -11.83 35.02 -6.55
N ALA A 580 -11.06 35.12 -7.63
CA ALA A 580 -9.63 35.36 -7.54
C ALA A 580 -9.26 36.63 -6.74
N SER A 581 -10.08 37.69 -6.83
CA SER A 581 -9.85 38.94 -6.09
C SER A 581 -10.02 38.77 -4.57
N VAL A 582 -11.04 38.02 -4.14
CA VAL A 582 -11.28 37.74 -2.72
C VAL A 582 -10.17 36.81 -2.20
N ALA A 583 -9.80 35.79 -2.99
CA ALA A 583 -8.72 34.88 -2.67
C ALA A 583 -7.37 35.63 -2.51
N ALA A 584 -7.07 36.58 -3.39
CA ALA A 584 -5.90 37.45 -3.32
C ALA A 584 -5.86 38.29 -2.03
N ALA A 585 -7.01 38.88 -1.68
CA ALA A 585 -7.12 39.66 -0.45
C ALA A 585 -6.95 38.81 0.82
N LEU A 586 -7.47 37.57 0.84
CA LEU A 586 -7.36 36.65 1.97
C LEU A 586 -5.92 36.11 2.12
N ALA A 587 -5.25 35.82 1.01
CA ALA A 587 -3.89 35.26 1.01
C ALA A 587 -2.79 36.33 1.13
N GLY A 588 -3.12 37.60 0.85
CA GLY A 588 -2.14 38.68 0.80
C GLY A 588 -1.18 38.58 -0.40
N TYR A 589 -1.66 37.98 -1.50
CA TYR A 589 -0.92 37.80 -2.74
C TYR A 589 -1.40 38.78 -3.82
N ASP A 590 -0.57 39.01 -4.85
CA ASP A 590 -1.02 39.72 -6.03
C ASP A 590 -2.02 38.86 -6.84
N PRO A 591 -2.89 39.49 -7.67
CA PRO A 591 -3.92 38.75 -8.39
C PRO A 591 -3.41 37.68 -9.37
N GLU A 592 -2.31 37.91 -10.10
CA GLU A 592 -1.74 36.94 -11.05
C GLU A 592 -1.25 35.70 -10.32
N ARG A 593 -0.46 35.90 -9.27
CA ARG A 593 0.05 34.78 -8.43
C ARG A 593 -1.10 34.00 -7.78
N THR A 594 -2.17 34.66 -7.40
CA THR A 594 -3.35 34.02 -6.83
C THR A 594 -4.08 33.20 -7.87
N GLN A 595 -4.25 33.73 -9.08
CA GLN A 595 -4.88 33.01 -10.18
C GLN A 595 -4.11 31.73 -10.53
N ASP A 596 -2.80 31.83 -10.72
CA ASP A 596 -1.94 30.65 -10.95
C ASP A 596 -2.03 29.62 -9.82
N GLY A 597 -2.13 30.09 -8.56
CA GLY A 597 -2.29 29.22 -7.40
C GLY A 597 -3.64 28.51 -7.37
N LEU A 598 -4.73 29.23 -7.69
CA LEU A 598 -6.08 28.64 -7.78
C LEU A 598 -6.17 27.60 -8.91
N GLU A 599 -5.57 27.86 -10.06
CA GLU A 599 -5.49 26.90 -11.16
C GLU A 599 -4.77 25.62 -10.75
N ARG A 600 -3.61 25.73 -10.08
CA ARG A 600 -2.89 24.55 -9.56
C ARG A 600 -3.68 23.79 -8.49
N LEU A 601 -4.40 24.48 -7.60
CA LEU A 601 -5.27 23.84 -6.62
C LEU A 601 -6.47 23.15 -7.30
N ALA A 602 -7.01 23.73 -8.37
CA ALA A 602 -8.08 23.14 -9.18
C ALA A 602 -7.60 21.94 -10.00
N GLU A 603 -6.38 21.98 -10.54
CA GLU A 603 -5.74 20.81 -11.18
C GLU A 603 -5.64 19.63 -10.23
N MET A 604 -5.43 19.87 -8.93
CA MET A 604 -5.35 18.84 -7.89
C MET A 604 -6.69 18.53 -7.22
N HIS A 605 -7.79 19.07 -7.71
CA HIS A 605 -9.13 18.91 -7.15
C HIS A 605 -9.24 19.23 -5.64
N LEU A 606 -8.49 20.22 -5.17
CA LEU A 606 -8.58 20.76 -3.80
C LEU A 606 -9.54 21.96 -3.74
N VAL A 607 -9.73 22.61 -4.87
CA VAL A 607 -10.81 23.56 -5.13
C VAL A 607 -11.48 23.17 -6.45
N ASP A 608 -12.76 23.49 -6.60
CA ASP A 608 -13.51 23.28 -7.83
C ASP A 608 -13.81 24.64 -8.49
N GLU A 609 -13.58 24.77 -9.80
CA GLU A 609 -13.95 25.91 -10.61
C GLU A 609 -15.38 25.69 -11.14
N GLU A 610 -16.37 26.36 -10.57
CA GLU A 610 -17.79 26.24 -10.98
C GLU A 610 -18.12 27.08 -12.21
N ALA A 611 -17.48 28.22 -12.34
CA ALA A 611 -17.61 29.13 -13.48
C ALA A 611 -16.29 29.92 -13.62
N THR A 612 -16.12 30.63 -14.72
CA THR A 612 -14.96 31.49 -14.94
C THR A 612 -14.73 32.39 -13.73
N ASP A 613 -13.55 32.28 -13.10
CA ASP A 613 -13.13 33.01 -11.91
C ASP A 613 -13.97 32.75 -10.63
N VAL A 614 -14.78 31.71 -10.58
CA VAL A 614 -15.53 31.31 -9.37
C VAL A 614 -15.06 29.94 -8.90
N TYR A 615 -14.44 29.94 -7.74
CA TYR A 615 -13.89 28.74 -7.13
C TYR A 615 -14.65 28.37 -5.86
N THR A 616 -14.81 27.08 -5.63
CA THR A 616 -15.41 26.53 -4.42
C THR A 616 -14.45 25.55 -3.75
N ILE A 617 -14.56 25.49 -2.43
CA ILE A 617 -13.79 24.53 -1.62
C ILE A 617 -14.76 23.67 -0.82
N SER A 618 -14.61 22.35 -0.87
CA SER A 618 -15.46 21.43 -0.14
C SER A 618 -15.32 21.60 1.38
N THR A 619 -16.40 21.35 2.13
CA THR A 619 -16.41 21.55 3.59
C THR A 619 -15.33 20.70 4.28
N LEU A 620 -15.13 19.45 3.85
CA LEU A 620 -14.11 18.57 4.44
C LEU A 620 -12.69 19.06 4.15
N THR A 621 -12.45 19.63 2.96
CA THR A 621 -11.15 20.23 2.62
C THR A 621 -10.91 21.50 3.44
N GLN A 622 -11.96 22.34 3.63
CA GLN A 622 -11.88 23.53 4.50
C GLN A 622 -11.51 23.14 5.95
N LEU A 623 -12.23 22.17 6.51
CA LEU A 623 -11.99 21.71 7.88
C LEU A 623 -10.57 21.19 8.05
N PHE A 624 -10.10 20.38 7.08
CA PHE A 624 -8.75 19.86 7.09
C PHE A 624 -7.69 20.97 7.05
N ALA A 625 -7.85 21.95 6.15
CA ALA A 625 -6.90 23.05 6.02
C ALA A 625 -6.89 24.00 7.24
N ARG A 626 -8.01 24.12 7.97
CA ARG A 626 -8.10 24.83 9.26
C ARG A 626 -7.37 24.11 10.39
N ASP A 627 -7.53 22.78 10.48
CA ASP A 627 -6.86 21.95 11.50
C ASP A 627 -5.34 21.99 11.33
N GLU A 628 -4.81 21.81 10.12
CA GLU A 628 -3.39 21.93 9.80
C GLU A 628 -2.79 23.31 10.17
N ARG A 629 -3.56 24.38 10.03
CA ARG A 629 -3.14 25.71 10.44
C ARG A 629 -3.05 25.85 11.96
N GLY A 630 -3.96 25.22 12.70
CA GLY A 630 -3.97 25.23 14.17
C GLY A 630 -2.73 24.53 14.75
N GLU A 631 -2.37 23.39 14.17
CA GLU A 631 -1.19 22.62 14.58
C GLU A 631 0.12 23.36 14.28
N ARG A 632 0.24 24.03 13.14
CA ARG A 632 1.44 24.83 12.79
C ARG A 632 1.55 26.15 13.56
N GLY A 633 0.43 26.73 14.02
CA GLY A 633 0.40 27.98 14.82
C GLY A 633 0.68 27.77 16.30
N GLY A 634 0.40 26.59 16.84
CA GLY A 634 0.63 26.24 18.27
C GLY A 634 2.08 25.94 18.63
N GLY A 635 2.94 25.64 17.64
CA GLY A 635 4.36 25.31 17.86
C GLY A 635 5.32 26.49 17.97
N SER A 636 4.89 27.74 17.70
CA SER A 636 5.79 28.92 17.68
C SER A 636 5.64 29.86 18.87
N GLY A 637 4.88 29.49 19.92
CA GLY A 637 4.52 30.37 21.05
C GLY A 637 5.17 30.07 22.40
N GLN A 638 6.17 29.18 22.52
CA GLN A 638 6.76 28.83 23.81
C GLN A 638 8.29 29.06 23.96
N ASP A 639 8.86 29.99 23.24
CA ASP A 639 10.31 30.29 23.47
C ASP A 639 10.65 31.78 23.44
N GLU A 640 9.83 32.63 24.09
CA GLU A 640 10.27 33.99 24.46
C GLU A 640 9.72 34.37 25.86
N GLY A 641 10.50 34.09 26.88
CA GLY A 641 10.17 34.65 28.20
C GLY A 641 10.91 34.06 29.39
N SER A 642 12.24 34.04 29.37
CA SER A 642 13.00 33.98 30.63
C SER A 642 14.46 34.47 30.41
N GLY A 643 14.65 35.75 30.47
CA GLY A 643 15.95 36.35 30.44
C GLY A 643 15.88 37.79 30.96
N GLY A 644 16.23 37.97 32.23
CA GLY A 644 16.57 39.29 32.75
C GLY A 644 15.76 39.72 33.97
N ASP A 645 16.29 39.49 35.15
CA ASP A 645 16.76 40.56 36.02
C ASP A 645 17.34 39.98 37.32
N GLY A 646 18.58 40.29 37.58
CA GLY A 646 19.25 39.99 38.83
C GLY A 646 20.35 41.02 39.00
N GLY A 647 19.99 42.15 39.64
CA GLY A 647 20.96 43.06 40.21
C GLY A 647 21.53 42.56 41.50
#